data_ee0688a9d828a650a507ded86ea54242
#
_entry.id   ee0688a9d828a650a507ded86ea54242
#
_cell.length_a   1.000
_cell.length_b   1.000
_cell.length_c   1.000
_cell.angle_alpha   90.00
_cell.angle_beta   90.00
_cell.angle_gamma   90.00
#
_symmetry.space_group_name_H-M   'P 1'
#
loop_
_entity.id
_entity.type
_entity.pdbx_description
1 polymer ?
#
loop_
_entity_poly.entity_id
_entity_poly.type
_entity_poly.pdbx_seq_one_letter_code
_entity_poly.pdbx_strand_id
1 'polypeptide(L)'
;MTRAGQVCLAVVVVLTAGLLLASTARAQQSQPPPIVIRDIYVEGNRRVQDAVILGRVKSSVGSAFNPTVLAEDIRSIFGLGFFDDVQMRVEDFEGGVKVVFVVSERPFIRDVDFVGNKKQDRETLQEKIELKLGSVYNPVEVQRAVEKLRDFYEDEGYFEVQITPTVEKFADADVKVVFNVVEGRQMTIDKIVFVGNKGLRDDQLKDAMETKERQYFILRGKVQRQRLEIDIDRIIQAYNDYGFIQARVESHDVAVDREKARVTITIVVVEGPQFRVGDVKITGVTLLPEIEVERQLRLRTGDVFSVGRVRETTNAILNLYSTIGRASADVNPRRDQLPAVNQINLTFEITEGPEVYVERINITGNVRSQDKILRRELPLHEGELYTLQKRERARQRLINLGYFETVNVTTTPGTDKTRIIVNIEVVERATGIFSIGGGYSSVDSLVGTIDLAQRNFLGRGWEVAIRIRAGAVTQQGTISFTDPWLFDRPLSGGFDIYKSIRDYQDYTYDTTGLNLRMSHPFAEYWRWHTGYRLSQDIISDLSELATPDLVAQKGTTITSAIGASLTRDSRDVVAAPTKGAQTTMAVDFAGLGGDSQFYKLTFLQTYFRPIWFGHILALRGEAGYLSGWGGVEVPLFERFYLGGPNTIRAFKFRSVSPVDEAGFKEGGTTEILGNVEYIIPLPFGLRVAFFFDIGNVYGFDTKFDPTDLRYGPGGGIRWQSPFGPIRVDYGFNVAPRPGEGPGAFHFSVGSPF
;
A
#
# COMPACT_ATOMS: atom_id res chain seq x y z
N MET A 1 39.64 59.68 23.17
CA MET A 1 40.67 60.14 24.08
C MET A 1 41.77 59.10 24.02
N THR A 2 42.71 59.47 23.36
CA THR A 2 44.15 59.76 23.56
C THR A 2 44.94 58.46 23.52
N ARG A 3 45.67 58.24 22.41
CA ARG A 3 46.99 58.77 22.04
C ARG A 3 48.06 58.42 23.03
N ALA A 4 49.09 57.85 22.50
CA ALA A 4 50.49 57.91 22.77
C ALA A 4 51.03 56.64 23.48
N GLY A 5 52.07 56.01 23.06
CA GLY A 5 53.36 56.53 22.74
C GLY A 5 54.19 55.59 21.88
N GLN A 6 54.65 56.23 20.94
CA GLN A 6 55.79 55.91 20.12
C GLN A 6 57.11 56.05 20.91
N VAL A 7 58.14 55.37 20.36
CA VAL A 7 59.52 55.88 20.22
C VAL A 7 60.52 55.46 21.29
N CYS A 8 61.60 55.07 20.71
CA CYS A 8 63.00 54.89 21.21
C CYS A 8 63.43 53.42 21.34
N LEU A 9 64.42 52.87 20.75
CA LEU A 9 65.60 53.57 20.22
C LEU A 9 66.35 52.67 19.22
N ALA A 10 66.57 53.21 18.09
CA ALA A 10 67.71 52.83 17.23
C ALA A 10 69.01 53.46 17.82
N VAL A 11 70.15 52.94 17.36
CA VAL A 11 71.48 53.37 17.55
C VAL A 11 72.25 52.61 18.63
N VAL A 12 72.99 51.62 18.28
CA VAL A 12 74.45 51.64 18.22
C VAL A 12 74.95 50.67 17.18
N VAL A 13 75.31 51.29 16.09
CA VAL A 13 76.06 50.69 15.01
C VAL A 13 77.46 51.20 15.03
N VAL A 14 78.34 50.41 14.56
CA VAL A 14 79.62 50.76 13.92
C VAL A 14 80.76 51.02 14.91
N LEU A 15 81.64 50.13 14.84
CA LEU A 15 83.09 50.17 14.75
C LEU A 15 83.70 48.99 15.45
N THR A 16 84.06 47.97 14.69
CA THR A 16 85.50 47.62 14.60
C THR A 16 85.62 46.67 13.41
N ALA A 17 86.03 47.24 12.30
CA ALA A 17 86.64 46.53 11.22
C ALA A 17 88.11 46.34 11.58
N GLY A 18 88.62 45.16 11.34
CA GLY A 18 90.05 44.99 11.22
C GLY A 18 90.59 43.63 11.64
N LEU A 19 90.99 42.88 10.64
CA LEU A 19 92.02 41.86 10.62
C LEU A 19 91.83 40.60 11.55
N LEU A 20 91.50 39.50 10.91
CA LEU A 20 92.41 38.34 10.79
C LEU A 20 91.89 37.36 9.78
N LEU A 21 92.50 37.40 8.60
CA LEU A 21 92.50 36.30 7.64
C LEU A 21 93.29 35.14 8.29
N ALA A 22 92.54 34.15 8.77
CA ALA A 22 93.09 32.85 9.06
C ALA A 22 92.22 31.81 8.33
N SER A 23 92.74 31.35 7.24
CA SER A 23 92.26 30.19 6.48
C SER A 23 92.11 28.97 7.36
N THR A 24 90.84 28.62 7.67
CA THR A 24 90.51 27.25 8.09
C THR A 24 89.75 26.61 6.93
N ALA A 25 90.47 25.78 6.21
CA ALA A 25 89.87 24.79 5.31
C ALA A 25 88.95 23.91 6.13
N ARG A 26 87.66 24.16 6.07
CA ARG A 26 86.61 23.28 6.61
C ARG A 26 86.56 22.07 5.67
N ALA A 27 87.04 20.96 6.15
CA ALA A 27 86.83 19.69 5.48
C ALA A 27 85.32 19.51 5.31
N GLN A 28 84.87 19.51 4.10
CA GLN A 28 83.51 19.12 3.70
C GLN A 28 83.38 17.64 4.05
N GLN A 29 82.81 17.33 5.24
CA GLN A 29 82.36 15.98 5.48
C GLN A 29 81.36 15.62 4.39
N SER A 30 81.83 14.79 3.48
CA SER A 30 80.93 14.12 2.56
C SER A 30 79.89 13.36 3.34
N GLN A 31 78.67 13.83 3.36
CA GLN A 31 77.53 13.03 3.84
C GLN A 31 77.61 11.68 3.09
N PRO A 32 77.51 10.56 3.80
CA PRO A 32 77.43 9.28 3.13
C PRO A 32 76.25 9.34 2.15
N PRO A 33 76.39 8.73 0.97
CA PRO A 33 75.31 8.75 -0.03
C PRO A 33 74.00 8.31 0.66
N PRO A 34 72.88 8.98 0.40
CA PRO A 34 71.64 8.63 1.02
C PRO A 34 71.32 7.15 0.75
N ILE A 35 71.03 6.39 1.79
CA ILE A 35 70.60 5.00 1.66
C ILE A 35 69.34 4.97 0.82
N VAL A 36 69.33 4.25 -0.29
CA VAL A 36 68.21 4.20 -1.27
C VAL A 36 67.36 2.95 -1.03
N ILE A 37 66.07 3.11 -1.08
CA ILE A 37 65.14 1.98 -1.02
C ILE A 37 65.25 1.22 -2.37
N ARG A 38 65.66 -0.03 -2.30
CA ARG A 38 65.82 -0.93 -3.45
C ARG A 38 64.60 -1.77 -3.73
N ASP A 39 63.85 -2.10 -2.71
CA ASP A 39 62.63 -2.90 -2.83
C ASP A 39 61.66 -2.60 -1.70
N ILE A 40 60.34 -2.70 -1.98
CA ILE A 40 59.28 -2.56 -1.00
C ILE A 40 58.36 -3.76 -1.10
N TYR A 41 58.21 -4.48 0.00
CA TYR A 41 57.50 -5.72 0.08
C TYR A 41 56.44 -5.71 1.19
N VAL A 42 55.38 -6.52 1.06
CA VAL A 42 54.35 -6.70 2.08
C VAL A 42 54.37 -8.17 2.51
N GLU A 43 54.34 -8.40 3.79
CA GLU A 43 54.24 -9.74 4.40
C GLU A 43 53.08 -9.81 5.36
N GLY A 44 52.40 -10.97 5.44
CA GLY A 44 51.36 -11.24 6.42
C GLY A 44 49.92 -10.93 5.93
N ASN A 45 49.80 -10.29 4.79
CA ASN A 45 48.50 -10.14 4.13
C ASN A 45 48.05 -11.47 3.50
N ARG A 46 46.75 -11.76 3.62
CA ARG A 46 46.15 -12.99 3.09
C ARG A 46 45.06 -12.67 2.08
N ARG A 47 44.23 -11.66 2.35
CA ARG A 47 43.08 -11.27 1.53
C ARG A 47 43.23 -9.90 0.91
N VAL A 48 43.87 -8.99 1.63
CA VAL A 48 44.13 -7.65 1.11
C VAL A 48 45.31 -7.76 0.14
N GLN A 49 45.08 -7.43 -1.12
CA GLN A 49 46.12 -7.50 -2.15
C GLN A 49 47.22 -6.48 -1.87
N ASP A 50 48.49 -6.87 -2.17
CA ASP A 50 49.69 -6.00 -2.04
C ASP A 50 49.45 -4.63 -2.71
N ALA A 51 48.83 -4.64 -3.89
CA ALA A 51 48.54 -3.40 -4.63
C ALA A 51 47.65 -2.39 -3.86
N VAL A 52 46.75 -2.87 -3.02
CA VAL A 52 45.91 -2.03 -2.17
C VAL A 52 46.71 -1.39 -1.03
N ILE A 53 47.63 -2.19 -0.46
CA ILE A 53 48.49 -1.73 0.64
C ILE A 53 49.54 -0.77 0.09
N LEU A 54 50.27 -1.17 -0.94
CA LEU A 54 51.31 -0.37 -1.58
C LEU A 54 50.76 0.91 -2.24
N GLY A 55 49.53 0.90 -2.70
CA GLY A 55 48.85 2.09 -3.22
C GLY A 55 48.62 3.22 -2.18
N ARG A 56 48.81 2.95 -0.88
CA ARG A 56 48.76 3.94 0.21
C ARG A 56 50.14 4.39 0.69
N VAL A 57 51.18 3.74 0.23
CA VAL A 57 52.57 4.04 0.61
C VAL A 57 53.09 5.19 -0.27
N LYS A 58 53.66 6.20 0.37
CA LYS A 58 54.31 7.33 -0.30
C LYS A 58 55.75 7.04 -0.73
N SER A 59 56.40 6.14 0.02
CA SER A 59 57.77 5.64 -0.29
C SER A 59 57.76 4.85 -1.61
N SER A 60 58.78 5.00 -2.42
CA SER A 60 58.90 4.29 -3.70
C SER A 60 60.31 3.73 -3.89
N VAL A 61 60.39 2.66 -4.64
CA VAL A 61 61.68 2.10 -5.06
C VAL A 61 62.52 3.18 -5.78
N GLY A 62 63.80 3.33 -5.40
CA GLY A 62 64.69 4.38 -5.89
C GLY A 62 64.68 5.70 -5.05
N SER A 63 63.76 5.89 -4.12
CA SER A 63 63.74 7.01 -3.22
C SER A 63 64.75 6.88 -2.06
N ALA A 64 65.16 8.00 -1.49
CA ALA A 64 66.03 7.98 -0.28
C ALA A 64 65.26 7.44 0.94
N PHE A 65 65.90 6.57 1.68
CA PHE A 65 65.33 6.05 2.94
C PHE A 65 65.09 7.18 3.95
N ASN A 66 63.83 7.40 4.30
CA ASN A 66 63.39 8.43 5.21
C ASN A 66 62.48 7.81 6.30
N PRO A 67 62.95 7.70 7.55
CA PRO A 67 62.15 7.11 8.64
C PRO A 67 60.81 7.84 8.90
N THR A 68 60.77 9.16 8.68
CA THR A 68 59.55 9.97 8.91
C THR A 68 58.46 9.64 7.86
N VAL A 69 58.85 9.48 6.61
CA VAL A 69 57.92 9.10 5.54
C VAL A 69 57.39 7.68 5.75
N LEU A 70 58.30 6.76 6.12
CA LEU A 70 57.92 5.39 6.42
C LEU A 70 57.00 5.28 7.64
N ALA A 71 57.16 6.09 8.65
CA ALA A 71 56.23 6.18 9.77
C ALA A 71 54.85 6.71 9.35
N GLU A 72 54.80 7.63 8.36
CA GLU A 72 53.54 8.06 7.75
C GLU A 72 52.90 6.93 6.90
N ASP A 73 53.74 6.15 6.20
CA ASP A 73 53.27 5.03 5.41
C ASP A 73 52.63 3.94 6.30
N ILE A 74 53.24 3.62 7.44
CA ILE A 74 52.66 2.72 8.45
C ILE A 74 51.26 3.23 8.88
N ARG A 75 51.15 4.52 9.21
CA ARG A 75 49.87 5.13 9.60
C ARG A 75 48.84 5.07 8.48
N SER A 76 49.30 5.27 7.23
CA SER A 76 48.42 5.23 6.05
C SER A 76 47.91 3.81 5.76
N ILE A 77 48.75 2.80 5.93
CA ILE A 77 48.38 1.38 5.83
C ILE A 77 47.42 1.02 6.94
N PHE A 78 47.72 1.39 8.20
CA PHE A 78 46.86 1.13 9.35
C PHE A 78 45.49 1.83 9.19
N GLY A 79 45.50 3.03 8.61
CA GLY A 79 44.31 3.83 8.28
C GLY A 79 43.35 3.17 7.26
N LEU A 80 43.77 2.11 6.55
CA LEU A 80 42.89 1.28 5.72
C LEU A 80 41.84 0.52 6.54
N GLY A 81 42.09 0.31 7.85
CA GLY A 81 41.15 -0.34 8.75
C GLY A 81 41.13 -1.87 8.68
N PHE A 82 41.88 -2.48 7.78
CA PHE A 82 41.95 -3.93 7.59
C PHE A 82 42.93 -4.64 8.51
N PHE A 83 43.79 -3.91 9.24
CA PHE A 83 44.90 -4.47 9.98
C PHE A 83 44.80 -4.19 11.50
N ASP A 84 45.15 -5.18 12.32
CA ASP A 84 45.29 -5.05 13.75
C ASP A 84 46.67 -4.50 14.11
N ASP A 85 47.70 -4.86 13.32
CA ASP A 85 49.05 -4.38 13.48
C ASP A 85 49.74 -4.20 12.12
N VAL A 86 50.58 -3.14 12.08
CA VAL A 86 51.43 -2.84 10.91
C VAL A 86 52.82 -2.50 11.41
N GLN A 87 53.74 -3.39 11.17
CA GLN A 87 55.15 -3.19 11.54
C GLN A 87 55.98 -3.02 10.26
N MET A 88 57.16 -2.45 10.43
CA MET A 88 58.12 -2.29 9.36
C MET A 88 59.41 -2.98 9.76
N ARG A 89 59.97 -3.77 8.84
CA ARG A 89 61.29 -4.39 8.93
C ARG A 89 62.14 -3.83 7.79
N VAL A 90 63.37 -3.41 8.11
CA VAL A 90 64.31 -2.93 7.10
C VAL A 90 65.47 -3.90 7.06
N GLU A 91 65.80 -4.34 5.84
CA GLU A 91 66.87 -5.33 5.56
C GLU A 91 67.87 -4.72 4.58
N ASP A 92 69.14 -4.99 4.77
CA ASP A 92 70.21 -4.58 3.81
C ASP A 92 70.02 -5.37 2.51
N PHE A 93 69.94 -4.64 1.36
CA PHE A 93 69.70 -5.27 0.08
C PHE A 93 70.35 -4.50 -1.09
N GLU A 94 71.19 -5.16 -1.85
CA GLU A 94 71.85 -4.65 -3.09
C GLU A 94 72.47 -3.25 -2.98
N GLY A 95 73.18 -2.95 -1.88
CA GLY A 95 73.81 -1.63 -1.64
C GLY A 95 72.82 -0.52 -1.29
N GLY A 96 71.64 -0.85 -0.84
CA GLY A 96 70.58 -0.03 -0.27
C GLY A 96 69.80 -0.78 0.77
N VAL A 97 68.50 -0.52 0.95
CA VAL A 97 67.60 -1.20 1.86
C VAL A 97 66.38 -1.71 1.19
N LYS A 98 65.90 -2.87 1.63
CA LYS A 98 64.57 -3.42 1.38
C LYS A 98 63.67 -3.10 2.55
N VAL A 99 62.51 -2.50 2.28
CA VAL A 99 61.50 -2.18 3.27
C VAL A 99 60.39 -3.22 3.20
N VAL A 100 60.16 -3.93 4.31
CA VAL A 100 59.09 -4.91 4.41
C VAL A 100 58.04 -4.45 5.40
N PHE A 101 56.83 -4.19 4.91
CA PHE A 101 55.69 -3.94 5.75
C PHE A 101 55.06 -5.24 6.18
N VAL A 102 55.19 -5.58 7.46
CA VAL A 102 54.61 -6.77 8.06
C VAL A 102 53.25 -6.41 8.62
N VAL A 103 52.18 -6.94 8.03
CA VAL A 103 50.83 -6.65 8.42
C VAL A 103 50.14 -7.85 9.07
N SER A 104 49.28 -7.57 10.04
CA SER A 104 48.39 -8.57 10.64
C SER A 104 46.93 -8.20 10.31
N GLU A 105 46.29 -8.97 9.47
CA GLU A 105 44.91 -8.71 9.06
C GLU A 105 43.95 -8.94 10.22
N ARG A 106 42.96 -8.04 10.33
CA ARG A 106 41.82 -8.22 11.24
C ARG A 106 40.96 -9.38 10.77
N PRO A 107 40.35 -10.12 11.70
CA PRO A 107 39.41 -11.18 11.32
C PRO A 107 38.20 -10.59 10.53
N PHE A 108 37.72 -11.39 9.61
CA PHE A 108 36.50 -11.07 8.84
C PHE A 108 35.31 -11.84 9.40
N ILE A 109 34.13 -11.23 9.31
CA ILE A 109 32.89 -11.87 9.71
C ILE A 109 32.49 -12.87 8.62
N ARG A 110 32.61 -14.15 8.92
CA ARG A 110 32.26 -15.24 8.01
C ARG A 110 30.80 -15.63 8.12
N ASP A 111 30.24 -15.58 9.34
CA ASP A 111 28.86 -15.95 9.61
C ASP A 111 28.31 -15.11 10.76
N VAL A 112 27.01 -14.87 10.71
CA VAL A 112 26.24 -14.23 11.80
C VAL A 112 25.08 -15.14 12.14
N ASP A 113 24.94 -15.49 13.40
CA ASP A 113 23.94 -16.43 13.86
C ASP A 113 23.19 -15.89 15.09
N PHE A 114 21.96 -16.39 15.28
CA PHE A 114 21.09 -16.03 16.39
C PHE A 114 20.67 -17.30 17.12
N VAL A 115 20.77 -17.29 18.43
CA VAL A 115 20.41 -18.43 19.28
C VAL A 115 19.44 -17.97 20.36
N GLY A 116 18.33 -18.67 20.52
CA GLY A 116 17.31 -18.35 21.53
C GLY A 116 16.17 -17.45 21.04
N ASN A 117 16.20 -17.00 19.80
CA ASN A 117 15.14 -16.26 19.12
C ASN A 117 13.98 -17.18 18.73
N LYS A 118 12.98 -17.32 19.63
CA LYS A 118 11.82 -18.21 19.44
C LYS A 118 10.63 -17.54 18.76
N LYS A 119 10.57 -16.22 18.82
CA LYS A 119 9.43 -15.39 18.36
C LYS A 119 9.73 -14.59 17.09
N GLN A 120 11.02 -14.34 16.85
CA GLN A 120 11.48 -13.65 15.66
C GLN A 120 12.35 -14.59 14.85
N ASP A 121 12.16 -14.61 13.53
CA ASP A 121 12.97 -15.45 12.65
C ASP A 121 14.36 -14.84 12.41
N ARG A 122 15.30 -15.68 11.94
CA ARG A 122 16.69 -15.28 11.67
C ARG A 122 16.78 -14.21 10.59
N GLU A 123 15.97 -14.33 9.55
CA GLU A 123 15.94 -13.42 8.41
C GLU A 123 15.56 -12.01 8.87
N THR A 124 14.50 -11.90 9.64
CA THR A 124 14.05 -10.61 10.21
C THR A 124 15.13 -9.97 11.09
N LEU A 125 15.80 -10.74 11.96
CA LEU A 125 16.86 -10.21 12.81
C LEU A 125 18.08 -9.78 11.99
N GLN A 126 18.42 -10.53 10.96
CA GLN A 126 19.54 -10.23 10.05
C GLN A 126 19.31 -8.91 9.28
N GLU A 127 18.07 -8.61 8.89
CA GLU A 127 17.70 -7.35 8.22
C GLU A 127 17.82 -6.14 9.14
N LYS A 128 17.70 -6.30 10.47
CA LYS A 128 17.76 -5.20 11.44
C LYS A 128 19.18 -4.79 11.78
N ILE A 129 20.17 -5.61 11.48
CA ILE A 129 21.57 -5.33 11.75
C ILE A 129 22.32 -4.96 10.47
N GLU A 130 23.33 -4.10 10.59
CA GLU A 130 24.15 -3.64 9.45
C GLU A 130 25.43 -4.47 9.27
N LEU A 131 25.57 -5.61 9.97
CA LEU A 131 26.73 -6.49 9.85
C LEU A 131 26.65 -7.27 8.53
N LYS A 132 27.62 -6.99 7.65
CA LYS A 132 27.70 -7.67 6.35
C LYS A 132 28.69 -8.84 6.43
N LEU A 133 28.32 -9.97 5.87
CA LEU A 133 29.23 -11.11 5.69
C LEU A 133 30.41 -10.68 4.82
N GLY A 134 31.62 -11.05 5.21
CA GLY A 134 32.84 -10.66 4.51
C GLY A 134 33.38 -9.26 4.89
N SER A 135 32.74 -8.55 5.81
CA SER A 135 33.30 -7.31 6.38
C SER A 135 34.31 -7.61 7.51
N VAL A 136 35.17 -6.64 7.79
CA VAL A 136 36.12 -6.73 8.91
C VAL A 136 35.35 -6.73 10.24
N TYR A 137 35.72 -7.62 11.14
CA TYR A 137 35.16 -7.68 12.46
C TYR A 137 35.52 -6.40 13.26
N ASN A 138 34.49 -5.71 13.74
CA ASN A 138 34.62 -4.53 14.57
C ASN A 138 33.72 -4.69 15.82
N PRO A 139 34.29 -4.77 17.02
CA PRO A 139 33.50 -4.90 18.25
C PRO A 139 32.48 -3.78 18.47
N VAL A 140 32.77 -2.55 18.00
CA VAL A 140 31.86 -1.40 18.12
C VAL A 140 30.62 -1.59 17.23
N GLU A 141 30.81 -2.14 16.05
CA GLU A 141 29.68 -2.44 15.14
C GLU A 141 28.81 -3.59 15.67
N VAL A 142 29.44 -4.60 16.27
CA VAL A 142 28.70 -5.68 16.95
C VAL A 142 27.89 -5.14 18.12
N GLN A 143 28.44 -4.20 18.90
CA GLN A 143 27.69 -3.58 19.98
C GLN A 143 26.53 -2.72 19.48
N ARG A 144 26.72 -1.98 18.38
CA ARG A 144 25.62 -1.27 17.70
C ARG A 144 24.52 -2.22 17.21
N ALA A 145 24.92 -3.38 16.69
CA ALA A 145 23.97 -4.41 16.28
C ALA A 145 23.16 -4.93 17.49
N VAL A 146 23.79 -5.11 18.66
CA VAL A 146 23.07 -5.47 19.90
C VAL A 146 22.05 -4.39 20.27
N GLU A 147 22.41 -3.10 20.18
CA GLU A 147 21.49 -2.00 20.46
C GLU A 147 20.31 -1.99 19.50
N LYS A 148 20.56 -2.12 18.19
CA LYS A 148 19.50 -2.19 17.18
C LYS A 148 18.57 -3.40 17.37
N LEU A 149 19.11 -4.56 17.71
CA LEU A 149 18.32 -5.74 18.03
C LEU A 149 17.49 -5.53 19.31
N ARG A 150 18.06 -4.89 20.33
CA ARG A 150 17.34 -4.57 21.57
C ARG A 150 16.17 -3.63 21.26
N ASP A 151 16.41 -2.54 20.54
CA ASP A 151 15.37 -1.58 20.14
C ASP A 151 14.27 -2.28 19.35
N PHE A 152 14.63 -3.17 18.43
CA PHE A 152 13.66 -3.96 17.65
C PHE A 152 12.81 -4.87 18.56
N TYR A 153 13.44 -5.59 19.51
CA TYR A 153 12.68 -6.43 20.44
C TYR A 153 11.83 -5.61 21.42
N GLU A 154 12.31 -4.46 21.89
CA GLU A 154 11.52 -3.54 22.70
C GLU A 154 10.31 -3.01 21.92
N ASP A 155 10.48 -2.65 20.65
CA ASP A 155 9.39 -2.25 19.75
C ASP A 155 8.37 -3.39 19.50
N GLU A 156 8.81 -4.63 19.59
CA GLU A 156 7.92 -5.79 19.54
C GLU A 156 7.30 -6.13 20.92
N GLY A 157 7.60 -5.33 21.97
CA GLY A 157 7.06 -5.47 23.32
C GLY A 157 7.85 -6.36 24.26
N TYR A 158 9.10 -6.71 23.92
CA TYR A 158 9.98 -7.55 24.75
C TYR A 158 10.97 -6.70 25.55
N PHE A 159 10.49 -6.00 26.58
CA PHE A 159 11.32 -5.10 27.41
C PHE A 159 12.34 -5.80 28.31
N GLU A 160 12.23 -7.11 28.47
CA GLU A 160 13.15 -7.93 29.27
C GLU A 160 14.21 -8.63 28.40
N VAL A 161 14.29 -8.28 27.12
CA VAL A 161 15.23 -8.94 26.21
C VAL A 161 16.67 -8.71 26.66
N GLN A 162 17.43 -9.80 26.67
CA GLN A 162 18.88 -9.77 26.89
C GLN A 162 19.56 -10.34 25.66
N ILE A 163 20.49 -9.58 25.12
CA ILE A 163 21.23 -9.98 23.92
C ILE A 163 22.71 -9.90 24.22
N THR A 164 23.37 -11.05 24.17
CA THR A 164 24.81 -11.16 24.45
C THR A 164 25.51 -11.68 23.20
N PRO A 165 26.41 -10.89 22.60
CA PRO A 165 27.17 -11.35 21.46
C PRO A 165 28.32 -12.25 21.94
N THR A 166 28.55 -13.35 21.27
CA THR A 166 29.73 -14.21 21.41
C THR A 166 30.42 -14.33 20.06
N VAL A 167 31.77 -14.40 20.12
CA VAL A 167 32.60 -14.45 18.93
C VAL A 167 33.33 -15.78 18.90
N GLU A 168 33.02 -16.61 17.96
CA GLU A 168 33.69 -17.90 17.72
C GLU A 168 34.73 -17.71 16.62
N LYS A 169 35.97 -18.15 16.87
CA LYS A 169 37.07 -18.08 15.90
C LYS A 169 37.18 -19.36 15.10
N PHE A 170 37.31 -19.24 13.80
CA PHE A 170 37.65 -20.33 12.91
C PHE A 170 39.19 -20.56 12.88
N ALA A 171 39.61 -21.71 12.37
CA ALA A 171 41.02 -22.06 12.26
C ALA A 171 41.85 -21.10 11.38
N ASP A 172 41.20 -20.41 10.45
CA ASP A 172 41.74 -19.42 9.52
C ASP A 172 41.71 -17.98 10.05
N ALA A 173 41.45 -17.81 11.35
CA ALA A 173 41.34 -16.55 12.06
C ALA A 173 40.07 -15.70 11.76
N ASP A 174 39.20 -16.17 10.87
CA ASP A 174 37.86 -15.54 10.68
C ASP A 174 36.98 -15.75 11.91
N VAL A 175 35.89 -14.97 12.00
CA VAL A 175 34.98 -15.04 13.12
C VAL A 175 33.54 -15.30 12.70
N LYS A 176 32.83 -16.06 13.53
CA LYS A 176 31.38 -16.14 13.56
C LYS A 176 30.91 -15.32 14.74
N VAL A 177 29.97 -14.39 14.49
CA VAL A 177 29.31 -13.61 15.54
C VAL A 177 27.99 -14.29 15.86
N VAL A 178 27.82 -14.72 17.10
CA VAL A 178 26.58 -15.35 17.56
C VAL A 178 25.91 -14.43 18.58
N PHE A 179 24.67 -14.02 18.29
CA PHE A 179 23.84 -13.26 19.20
C PHE A 179 22.99 -14.22 20.02
N ASN A 180 23.32 -14.35 21.31
CA ASN A 180 22.50 -15.12 22.24
C ASN A 180 21.37 -14.26 22.76
N VAL A 181 20.13 -14.60 22.41
CA VAL A 181 18.93 -13.85 22.69
C VAL A 181 18.11 -14.54 23.77
N VAL A 182 17.80 -13.85 24.83
CA VAL A 182 16.79 -14.25 25.82
C VAL A 182 15.64 -13.27 25.71
N GLU A 183 14.57 -13.66 25.01
CA GLU A 183 13.49 -12.74 24.61
C GLU A 183 12.67 -12.21 25.79
N GLY A 184 12.53 -12.99 26.88
CA GLY A 184 11.65 -12.63 27.99
C GLY A 184 10.17 -12.78 27.63
N ARG A 185 9.30 -12.09 28.39
CA ARG A 185 7.85 -12.08 28.16
C ARG A 185 7.43 -10.88 27.32
N GLN A 186 6.54 -11.10 26.35
CA GLN A 186 5.94 -10.02 25.60
C GLN A 186 4.96 -9.24 26.48
N MET A 187 5.17 -7.96 26.61
CA MET A 187 4.34 -7.05 27.42
C MET A 187 3.31 -6.34 26.53
N THR A 188 2.15 -6.05 27.14
CA THR A 188 1.05 -5.35 26.46
C THR A 188 0.66 -4.08 27.23
N ILE A 189 0.20 -3.06 26.50
CA ILE A 189 -0.29 -1.82 27.13
C ILE A 189 -1.61 -2.13 27.84
N ASP A 190 -1.58 -2.00 29.14
CA ASP A 190 -2.77 -2.17 30.00
C ASP A 190 -3.59 -0.89 30.04
N LYS A 191 -2.90 0.25 30.25
CA LYS A 191 -3.53 1.56 30.43
C LYS A 191 -2.64 2.70 29.96
N ILE A 192 -3.29 3.71 29.34
CA ILE A 192 -2.72 5.02 29.08
C ILE A 192 -3.42 6.04 29.97
N VAL A 193 -2.65 6.71 30.81
CA VAL A 193 -3.15 7.67 31.81
C VAL A 193 -2.65 9.06 31.46
N PHE A 194 -3.56 10.01 31.41
CA PHE A 194 -3.21 11.43 31.28
C PHE A 194 -3.32 12.11 32.64
N VAL A 195 -2.39 13.02 32.92
CA VAL A 195 -2.37 13.83 34.13
C VAL A 195 -2.28 15.28 33.72
N GLY A 196 -3.16 16.12 34.27
CA GLY A 196 -3.20 17.55 33.97
C GLY A 196 -4.16 17.96 32.86
N ASN A 197 -4.76 17.03 32.13
CA ASN A 197 -5.76 17.25 31.09
C ASN A 197 -7.12 17.58 31.69
N LYS A 198 -7.48 18.85 31.64
CA LYS A 198 -8.79 19.37 32.12
C LYS A 198 -9.69 19.82 30.96
N GLY A 199 -9.08 20.31 29.89
CA GLY A 199 -9.77 20.82 28.71
C GLY A 199 -10.13 19.75 27.72
N LEU A 200 -9.31 18.70 27.55
CA LEU A 200 -9.59 17.53 26.73
C LEU A 200 -9.76 16.29 27.59
N ARG A 201 -10.70 15.43 27.20
CA ARG A 201 -10.93 14.15 27.88
C ARG A 201 -9.92 13.10 27.40
N ASP A 202 -9.70 12.10 28.26
CA ASP A 202 -8.80 10.97 27.97
C ASP A 202 -9.12 10.29 26.65
N ASP A 203 -10.42 10.09 26.34
CA ASP A 203 -10.85 9.45 25.10
C ASP A 203 -10.42 10.24 23.86
N GLN A 204 -10.56 11.57 23.89
CA GLN A 204 -10.14 12.44 22.78
C GLN A 204 -8.62 12.40 22.55
N LEU A 205 -7.83 12.36 23.63
CA LEU A 205 -6.38 12.25 23.56
C LEU A 205 -5.95 10.86 23.08
N LYS A 206 -6.59 9.80 23.58
CA LYS A 206 -6.35 8.42 23.12
C LYS A 206 -6.74 8.23 21.64
N ASP A 207 -7.75 8.94 21.14
CA ASP A 207 -8.14 8.89 19.74
C ASP A 207 -7.09 9.53 18.82
N ALA A 208 -6.39 10.57 19.29
CA ALA A 208 -5.30 11.21 18.55
C ALA A 208 -4.05 10.33 18.43
N MET A 209 -3.83 9.39 19.36
CA MET A 209 -2.67 8.52 19.40
C MET A 209 -2.83 7.31 18.44
N GLU A 210 -1.72 6.85 17.88
CA GLU A 210 -1.65 5.53 17.23
C GLU A 210 -1.52 4.40 18.23
N THR A 211 -0.79 4.64 19.31
CA THR A 211 -0.62 3.70 20.40
C THR A 211 -1.97 3.45 21.08
N LYS A 212 -2.41 2.20 21.12
CA LYS A 212 -3.71 1.81 21.70
C LYS A 212 -3.52 0.86 22.88
N GLU A 213 -4.41 0.96 23.86
CA GLU A 213 -4.55 0.00 24.94
C GLU A 213 -4.97 -1.37 24.41
N ARG A 214 -4.70 -2.41 25.15
CA ARG A 214 -5.18 -3.76 24.84
C ARG A 214 -6.70 -3.78 24.84
N GLN A 215 -7.31 -4.07 23.70
CA GLN A 215 -8.74 -4.30 23.59
C GLN A 215 -8.98 -5.78 23.31
N TYR A 216 -9.62 -6.48 24.25
CA TYR A 216 -9.99 -7.89 24.16
C TYR A 216 -8.90 -8.79 23.53
N PHE A 217 -9.17 -10.05 23.26
CA PHE A 217 -8.19 -11.05 22.82
C PHE A 217 -7.54 -10.80 21.42
N ILE A 218 -7.94 -9.77 20.69
CA ILE A 218 -7.61 -9.61 19.27
C ILE A 218 -6.58 -8.50 19.02
N LEU A 219 -6.61 -7.40 19.79
CA LEU A 219 -5.66 -6.30 19.63
C LEU A 219 -4.67 -6.30 20.80
N ARG A 220 -3.44 -6.76 20.53
CA ARG A 220 -2.33 -6.63 21.47
C ARG A 220 -1.76 -5.21 21.32
N GLY A 221 -2.04 -4.31 22.25
CA GLY A 221 -1.38 -3.02 22.33
C GLY A 221 0.12 -3.24 22.55
N LYS A 222 0.93 -3.01 21.51
CA LYS A 222 2.40 -3.06 21.58
C LYS A 222 2.93 -1.66 21.97
N VAL A 223 3.93 -1.58 22.81
CA VAL A 223 4.65 -0.33 23.09
C VAL A 223 5.77 -0.20 22.07
N GLN A 224 5.77 0.88 21.32
CA GLN A 224 6.87 1.25 20.41
C GLN A 224 7.35 2.66 20.80
N ARG A 225 8.59 2.79 21.23
CA ARG A 225 9.13 4.09 21.69
C ARG A 225 9.04 5.17 20.63
N GLN A 226 9.41 4.86 19.39
CA GLN A 226 9.33 5.81 18.29
C GLN A 226 7.88 6.27 18.00
N ARG A 227 6.90 5.38 18.15
CA ARG A 227 5.48 5.75 18.01
C ARG A 227 5.01 6.62 19.16
N LEU A 228 5.50 6.38 20.37
CA LEU A 228 5.14 7.20 21.52
C LEU A 228 5.60 8.65 21.35
N GLU A 229 6.80 8.88 20.81
CA GLU A 229 7.27 10.24 20.49
C GLU A 229 6.37 10.91 19.42
N ILE A 230 5.99 10.18 18.38
CA ILE A 230 5.04 10.69 17.36
C ILE A 230 3.66 10.97 18.01
N ASP A 231 3.22 10.13 18.93
CA ASP A 231 1.96 10.31 19.63
C ASP A 231 1.98 11.53 20.56
N ILE A 232 3.12 11.87 21.15
CA ILE A 232 3.30 13.13 21.91
C ILE A 232 3.06 14.33 21.01
N ASP A 233 3.62 14.35 19.80
CA ASP A 233 3.38 15.42 18.83
C ASP A 233 1.91 15.50 18.42
N ARG A 234 1.25 14.36 18.26
CA ARG A 234 -0.19 14.30 17.94
C ARG A 234 -1.06 14.81 19.08
N ILE A 235 -0.70 14.50 20.31
CA ILE A 235 -1.38 15.05 21.50
C ILE A 235 -1.27 16.57 21.51
N ILE A 236 -0.08 17.13 21.26
CA ILE A 236 0.13 18.57 21.18
C ILE A 236 -0.68 19.17 20.01
N GLN A 237 -0.72 18.50 18.86
CA GLN A 237 -1.55 18.93 17.73
C GLN A 237 -3.04 18.91 18.10
N ALA A 238 -3.52 17.87 18.79
CA ALA A 238 -4.90 17.82 19.26
C ALA A 238 -5.21 19.00 20.18
N TYR A 239 -4.37 19.31 21.13
CA TYR A 239 -4.53 20.48 21.99
C TYR A 239 -4.56 21.79 21.19
N ASN A 240 -3.66 21.94 20.21
CA ASN A 240 -3.64 23.11 19.32
C ASN A 240 -4.93 23.26 18.50
N ASP A 241 -5.59 22.15 18.15
CA ASP A 241 -6.85 22.14 17.44
C ASP A 241 -8.08 22.43 18.32
N TYR A 242 -7.90 22.30 19.64
CA TYR A 242 -8.89 22.71 20.63
C TYR A 242 -8.54 24.04 21.34
N GLY A 243 -7.63 24.84 20.75
CA GLY A 243 -7.32 26.20 21.20
C GLY A 243 -6.27 26.30 22.32
N PHE A 244 -5.68 25.22 22.74
CA PHE A 244 -4.64 25.20 23.76
C PHE A 244 -3.24 25.30 23.13
N ILE A 245 -2.94 26.45 22.52
CA ILE A 245 -1.71 26.67 21.75
C ILE A 245 -0.42 26.69 22.58
N GLN A 246 -0.55 26.77 23.89
CA GLN A 246 0.55 26.72 24.85
C GLN A 246 0.69 25.34 25.51
N ALA A 247 -0.09 24.37 25.06
CA ALA A 247 -0.04 23.02 25.58
C ALA A 247 1.32 22.36 25.28
N ARG A 248 1.83 21.67 26.27
CA ARG A 248 3.05 20.87 26.16
C ARG A 248 2.94 19.61 27.00
N VAL A 249 3.60 18.58 26.59
CA VAL A 249 3.83 17.40 27.41
C VAL A 249 5.05 17.69 28.27
N GLU A 250 4.87 17.66 29.58
CA GLU A 250 5.93 17.95 30.57
C GLU A 250 6.82 16.73 30.76
N SER A 251 6.21 15.55 30.84
CA SER A 251 6.93 14.29 30.96
C SER A 251 6.05 13.14 30.51
N HIS A 252 6.68 12.04 30.12
CA HIS A 252 6.02 10.76 29.93
C HIS A 252 6.83 9.66 30.62
N ASP A 253 6.15 8.70 31.20
CA ASP A 253 6.75 7.56 31.88
C ASP A 253 6.11 6.25 31.43
N VAL A 254 6.93 5.22 31.31
CA VAL A 254 6.53 3.88 30.90
C VAL A 254 6.79 2.90 32.04
N ALA A 255 5.81 2.74 32.90
CA ALA A 255 5.89 1.85 34.05
C ALA A 255 5.63 0.40 33.64
N VAL A 256 6.59 -0.48 33.90
CA VAL A 256 6.55 -1.90 33.53
C VAL A 256 6.22 -2.76 34.74
N ASP A 257 5.03 -3.39 34.74
CA ASP A 257 4.65 -4.44 35.69
C ASP A 257 5.13 -5.80 35.15
N ARG A 258 6.28 -6.22 35.65
CA ARG A 258 6.91 -7.48 35.25
C ARG A 258 6.13 -8.72 35.67
N GLU A 259 5.41 -8.69 36.77
CA GLU A 259 4.65 -9.84 37.26
C GLU A 259 3.46 -10.14 36.34
N LYS A 260 2.75 -9.09 35.92
CA LYS A 260 1.56 -9.21 35.05
C LYS A 260 1.87 -9.13 33.57
N ALA A 261 3.13 -8.89 33.19
CA ALA A 261 3.55 -8.62 31.81
C ALA A 261 2.73 -7.47 31.16
N ARG A 262 2.58 -6.36 31.89
CA ARG A 262 1.78 -5.20 31.49
C ARG A 262 2.58 -3.91 31.58
N VAL A 263 2.19 -2.95 30.74
CA VAL A 263 2.79 -1.61 30.72
C VAL A 263 1.70 -0.57 30.93
N THR A 264 1.97 0.38 31.83
CA THR A 264 1.17 1.59 32.01
C THR A 264 1.97 2.77 31.50
N ILE A 265 1.40 3.54 30.57
CA ILE A 265 1.99 4.78 30.04
C ILE A 265 1.33 5.95 30.76
N THR A 266 2.11 6.79 31.43
CA THR A 266 1.61 8.01 32.07
C THR A 266 2.16 9.22 31.33
N ILE A 267 1.28 10.10 30.85
CA ILE A 267 1.62 11.32 30.11
C ILE A 267 1.15 12.52 30.92
N VAL A 268 2.09 13.37 31.32
CA VAL A 268 1.81 14.58 32.08
C VAL A 268 1.72 15.76 31.13
N VAL A 269 0.59 16.44 31.13
CA VAL A 269 0.30 17.55 30.21
C VAL A 269 0.08 18.84 30.95
N VAL A 270 0.60 19.93 30.42
CA VAL A 270 0.31 21.29 30.84
C VAL A 270 -0.41 21.99 29.72
N GLU A 271 -1.72 22.24 29.87
CA GLU A 271 -2.59 22.71 28.78
C GLU A 271 -2.43 24.21 28.47
N GLY A 272 -2.22 25.04 29.52
CA GLY A 272 -2.31 26.49 29.37
C GLY A 272 -3.77 26.99 29.19
N PRO A 273 -3.97 28.28 28.87
CA PRO A 273 -5.30 28.83 28.61
C PRO A 273 -5.82 28.42 27.22
N GLN A 274 -7.14 28.27 27.12
CA GLN A 274 -7.81 28.06 25.84
C GLN A 274 -8.00 29.41 25.12
N PHE A 275 -7.53 29.50 23.89
CA PHE A 275 -7.66 30.67 23.04
C PHE A 275 -8.88 30.56 22.11
N ARG A 276 -9.52 31.69 21.86
CA ARG A 276 -10.60 31.86 20.89
C ARG A 276 -10.15 32.75 19.74
N VAL A 277 -10.85 32.63 18.62
CA VAL A 277 -10.64 33.49 17.46
C VAL A 277 -11.18 34.88 17.77
N GLY A 278 -10.34 35.89 17.67
CA GLY A 278 -10.73 37.29 17.68
C GLY A 278 -11.22 37.77 16.32
N ASP A 279 -10.69 38.89 15.83
CA ASP A 279 -11.00 39.36 14.47
C ASP A 279 -10.38 38.47 13.40
N VAL A 280 -11.17 38.22 12.33
CA VAL A 280 -10.67 37.53 11.12
C VAL A 280 -10.68 38.51 9.97
N LYS A 281 -9.54 38.77 9.35
CA LYS A 281 -9.37 39.69 8.22
C LYS A 281 -8.73 38.99 7.05
N ILE A 282 -9.11 39.39 5.85
CA ILE A 282 -8.50 38.96 4.59
C ILE A 282 -7.96 40.20 3.90
N THR A 283 -6.75 40.12 3.37
CA THR A 283 -6.12 41.22 2.65
C THR A 283 -5.46 40.73 1.37
N GLY A 284 -5.31 41.61 0.37
CA GLY A 284 -4.65 41.28 -0.90
C GLY A 284 -5.55 40.61 -1.94
N VAL A 285 -6.87 40.61 -1.77
CA VAL A 285 -7.85 40.09 -2.73
C VAL A 285 -8.18 41.17 -3.75
N THR A 286 -7.93 40.92 -5.04
CA THR A 286 -8.22 41.82 -6.15
C THR A 286 -8.90 41.13 -7.34
N LEU A 287 -8.67 39.86 -7.55
CA LEU A 287 -9.14 39.10 -8.72
C LEU A 287 -10.47 38.38 -8.50
N LEU A 288 -10.78 38.06 -7.26
CA LEU A 288 -12.01 37.36 -6.89
C LEU A 288 -12.89 38.24 -6.06
N PRO A 289 -14.22 38.02 -6.06
CA PRO A 289 -15.11 38.62 -5.07
C PRO A 289 -14.69 38.21 -3.65
N GLU A 290 -14.53 39.17 -2.75
CA GLU A 290 -14.12 38.91 -1.37
C GLU A 290 -15.01 37.86 -0.68
N ILE A 291 -16.29 37.87 -0.95
CA ILE A 291 -17.26 36.89 -0.44
C ILE A 291 -16.95 35.44 -0.83
N GLU A 292 -16.32 35.20 -1.98
CA GLU A 292 -15.94 33.86 -2.39
C GLU A 292 -14.74 33.34 -1.58
N VAL A 293 -13.82 34.25 -1.24
CA VAL A 293 -12.68 33.94 -0.37
C VAL A 293 -13.14 33.76 1.07
N GLU A 294 -14.03 34.62 1.55
CA GLU A 294 -14.65 34.50 2.89
C GLU A 294 -15.35 33.14 3.08
N ARG A 295 -16.04 32.65 2.06
CA ARG A 295 -16.68 31.30 2.10
C ARG A 295 -15.69 30.16 2.35
N GLN A 296 -14.41 30.36 2.11
CA GLN A 296 -13.37 29.35 2.38
C GLN A 296 -12.94 29.33 3.85
N LEU A 297 -13.30 30.35 4.64
CA LEU A 297 -12.96 30.43 6.05
C LEU A 297 -13.63 29.29 6.83
N ARG A 298 -12.81 28.57 7.58
CA ARG A 298 -13.23 27.48 8.49
C ARG A 298 -13.31 27.93 9.95
N LEU A 299 -12.97 29.18 10.20
CA LEU A 299 -12.98 29.82 11.53
C LEU A 299 -13.69 31.15 11.44
N ARG A 300 -14.47 31.45 12.49
CA ARG A 300 -15.20 32.72 12.66
C ARG A 300 -14.84 33.33 13.99
N THR A 301 -15.02 34.62 14.11
CA THR A 301 -14.89 35.36 15.39
C THR A 301 -15.72 34.68 16.49
N GLY A 302 -15.08 34.40 17.63
CA GLY A 302 -15.66 33.70 18.78
C GLY A 302 -15.49 32.19 18.79
N ASP A 303 -15.15 31.57 17.66
CA ASP A 303 -14.86 30.13 17.63
C ASP A 303 -13.66 29.77 18.51
N VAL A 304 -13.58 28.51 18.92
CA VAL A 304 -12.33 27.99 19.53
C VAL A 304 -11.24 28.01 18.45
N PHE A 305 -10.10 28.57 18.78
CA PHE A 305 -8.97 28.61 17.86
C PHE A 305 -8.48 27.19 17.53
N SER A 306 -8.13 26.93 16.28
CA SER A 306 -7.60 25.66 15.82
C SER A 306 -6.52 25.87 14.77
N VAL A 307 -5.33 25.34 14.99
CA VAL A 307 -4.23 25.39 14.02
C VAL A 307 -4.58 24.59 12.76
N GLY A 308 -5.27 23.46 12.91
CA GLY A 308 -5.74 22.65 11.80
C GLY A 308 -6.71 23.40 10.91
N ARG A 309 -7.73 24.08 11.49
CA ARG A 309 -8.68 24.88 10.71
C ARG A 309 -8.06 26.10 10.03
N VAL A 310 -7.03 26.73 10.63
CA VAL A 310 -6.24 27.79 9.96
C VAL A 310 -5.56 27.21 8.73
N ARG A 311 -4.91 26.05 8.85
CA ARG A 311 -4.27 25.35 7.71
C ARG A 311 -5.29 24.93 6.65
N GLU A 312 -6.44 24.40 7.06
CA GLU A 312 -7.53 24.07 6.14
C GLU A 312 -8.03 25.30 5.37
N THR A 313 -8.20 26.43 6.06
CA THR A 313 -8.57 27.70 5.43
C THR A 313 -7.53 28.16 4.42
N THR A 314 -6.25 28.15 4.81
CA THR A 314 -5.13 28.47 3.92
C THR A 314 -5.14 27.61 2.66
N ASN A 315 -5.27 26.29 2.84
CA ASN A 315 -5.33 25.35 1.71
C ASN A 315 -6.59 25.55 0.85
N ALA A 316 -7.74 25.87 1.46
CA ALA A 316 -8.98 26.14 0.72
C ALA A 316 -8.86 27.40 -0.15
N ILE A 317 -8.24 28.46 0.38
CA ILE A 317 -7.98 29.71 -0.38
C ILE A 317 -6.97 29.42 -1.50
N LEU A 318 -5.85 28.75 -1.24
CA LEU A 318 -4.89 28.36 -2.28
C LEU A 318 -5.54 27.52 -3.39
N ASN A 319 -6.39 26.57 -3.01
CA ASN A 319 -7.14 25.77 -3.97
C ASN A 319 -8.09 26.61 -4.81
N LEU A 320 -8.77 27.58 -4.20
CA LEU A 320 -9.66 28.51 -4.91
C LEU A 320 -8.88 29.29 -5.97
N TYR A 321 -7.74 29.93 -5.61
CA TYR A 321 -6.89 30.63 -6.56
C TYR A 321 -6.31 29.71 -7.63
N SER A 322 -5.97 28.49 -7.26
CA SER A 322 -5.51 27.49 -8.21
C SER A 322 -6.55 27.14 -9.27
N THR A 323 -7.86 27.20 -8.96
CA THR A 323 -8.92 26.90 -9.95
C THR A 323 -8.94 27.91 -11.11
N ILE A 324 -8.50 29.14 -10.85
CA ILE A 324 -8.37 30.20 -11.86
C ILE A 324 -6.95 30.32 -12.39
N GLY A 325 -6.12 29.28 -12.21
CA GLY A 325 -4.74 29.21 -12.75
C GLY A 325 -3.70 29.97 -11.95
N ARG A 326 -4.04 30.53 -10.80
CA ARG A 326 -3.09 31.24 -9.93
C ARG A 326 -2.43 30.28 -8.94
N ALA A 327 -1.79 29.24 -9.47
CA ALA A 327 -1.17 28.20 -8.63
C ALA A 327 0.09 28.69 -7.89
N SER A 328 0.61 29.85 -8.24
CA SER A 328 1.71 30.55 -7.54
C SER A 328 1.19 31.52 -6.45
N ALA A 329 -0.11 31.55 -6.20
CA ALA A 329 -0.65 32.31 -5.09
C ALA A 329 -0.06 31.86 -3.77
N ASP A 330 0.16 32.79 -2.86
CA ASP A 330 0.61 32.56 -1.51
C ASP A 330 -0.39 33.12 -0.50
N VAL A 331 -0.58 32.42 0.60
CA VAL A 331 -1.49 32.82 1.68
C VAL A 331 -0.77 32.70 3.00
N ASN A 332 -0.42 33.83 3.58
CA ASN A 332 0.27 33.89 4.87
C ASN A 332 -0.72 34.15 6.02
N PRO A 333 -1.03 33.18 6.88
CA PRO A 333 -1.91 33.36 8.01
C PRO A 333 -1.16 34.03 9.17
N ARG A 334 -1.25 35.32 9.30
CA ARG A 334 -0.69 36.09 10.43
C ARG A 334 -1.57 35.91 11.66
N ARG A 335 -0.96 35.67 12.80
CA ARG A 335 -1.60 35.43 14.10
C ARG A 335 -1.13 36.48 15.10
N ASP A 336 -2.03 37.34 15.55
CA ASP A 336 -1.74 38.33 16.58
C ASP A 336 -2.41 37.88 17.90
N GLN A 337 -1.59 37.42 18.84
CA GLN A 337 -2.08 36.92 20.13
C GLN A 337 -2.41 38.08 21.05
N LEU A 338 -3.58 38.01 21.70
CA LEU A 338 -4.05 38.93 22.73
C LEU A 338 -4.19 38.15 24.06
N PRO A 339 -3.08 37.96 24.80
CA PRO A 339 -3.07 37.09 25.99
C PRO A 339 -4.01 37.57 27.10
N ALA A 340 -4.21 38.89 27.24
CA ALA A 340 -5.07 39.47 28.27
C ALA A 340 -6.55 39.03 28.18
N VAL A 341 -7.00 38.64 26.96
CA VAL A 341 -8.38 38.21 26.68
C VAL A 341 -8.45 36.79 26.11
N ASN A 342 -7.32 36.07 26.06
CA ASN A 342 -7.18 34.74 25.48
C ASN A 342 -7.77 34.66 24.05
N GLN A 343 -7.44 35.65 23.22
CA GLN A 343 -7.89 35.71 21.82
C GLN A 343 -6.71 35.77 20.86
N ILE A 344 -6.95 35.32 19.64
CA ILE A 344 -6.01 35.37 18.51
C ILE A 344 -6.71 36.01 17.33
N ASN A 345 -6.23 37.17 16.91
CA ASN A 345 -6.66 37.77 15.66
C ASN A 345 -5.97 37.09 14.49
N LEU A 346 -6.70 36.82 13.42
CA LEU A 346 -6.20 36.18 12.22
C LEU A 346 -6.27 37.15 11.04
N THR A 347 -5.16 37.32 10.35
CA THR A 347 -5.14 38.04 9.08
C THR A 347 -4.57 37.12 8.01
N PHE A 348 -5.37 36.78 7.00
CA PHE A 348 -4.93 36.03 5.84
C PHE A 348 -4.43 37.02 4.79
N GLU A 349 -3.11 37.16 4.70
CA GLU A 349 -2.46 38.00 3.70
C GLU A 349 -2.27 37.21 2.41
N ILE A 350 -2.96 37.61 1.34
CA ILE A 350 -2.97 36.89 0.07
C ILE A 350 -2.11 37.64 -0.97
N THR A 351 -1.20 36.88 -1.58
CA THR A 351 -0.48 37.33 -2.77
C THR A 351 -0.95 36.47 -3.95
N GLU A 352 -1.75 37.07 -4.85
CA GLU A 352 -2.50 36.30 -5.87
C GLU A 352 -1.61 35.67 -6.96
N GLY A 353 -0.43 36.24 -7.23
CA GLY A 353 0.52 35.74 -8.23
C GLY A 353 0.02 35.81 -9.68
N PRO A 354 0.83 35.48 -10.67
CA PRO A 354 0.43 35.40 -12.08
C PRO A 354 -0.29 34.10 -12.41
N GLU A 355 -0.94 34.03 -13.56
CA GLU A 355 -1.39 32.76 -14.15
C GLU A 355 -0.18 31.89 -14.51
N VAL A 356 -0.33 30.58 -14.26
CA VAL A 356 0.76 29.64 -14.45
C VAL A 356 0.35 28.56 -15.45
N TYR A 357 1.18 28.39 -16.47
CA TYR A 357 0.98 27.42 -17.55
C TYR A 357 2.02 26.30 -17.49
N VAL A 358 1.62 25.11 -17.90
CA VAL A 358 2.53 23.96 -18.01
C VAL A 358 3.42 24.15 -19.23
N GLU A 359 4.72 24.32 -19.02
CA GLU A 359 5.68 24.41 -20.10
C GLU A 359 6.03 23.03 -20.66
N ARG A 360 6.34 22.08 -19.76
CA ARG A 360 6.74 20.74 -20.10
C ARG A 360 6.41 19.76 -18.96
N ILE A 361 6.15 18.51 -19.34
CA ILE A 361 5.94 17.41 -18.39
C ILE A 361 7.08 16.42 -18.56
N ASN A 362 7.92 16.29 -17.54
CA ASN A 362 8.99 15.30 -17.47
C ASN A 362 8.50 14.09 -16.68
N ILE A 363 8.71 12.90 -17.22
CA ILE A 363 8.40 11.64 -16.53
C ILE A 363 9.70 10.86 -16.37
N THR A 364 9.99 10.39 -15.17
CA THR A 364 11.22 9.67 -14.82
C THR A 364 10.91 8.48 -13.92
N GLY A 365 11.78 7.45 -13.94
CA GLY A 365 11.62 6.25 -13.12
C GLY A 365 10.77 5.14 -13.75
N ASN A 366 10.15 5.39 -14.90
CA ASN A 366 9.36 4.41 -15.65
C ASN A 366 10.26 3.54 -16.56
N VAL A 367 11.02 2.63 -15.96
CA VAL A 367 12.01 1.78 -16.67
C VAL A 367 11.33 0.73 -17.55
N ARG A 368 10.20 0.16 -17.07
CA ARG A 368 9.42 -0.87 -17.76
C ARG A 368 8.21 -0.32 -18.48
N SER A 369 7.50 0.62 -17.83
CA SER A 369 6.28 1.22 -18.36
C SER A 369 6.60 2.20 -19.47
N GLN A 370 5.94 2.10 -20.61
CA GLN A 370 6.08 3.07 -21.68
C GLN A 370 5.58 4.46 -21.23
N ASP A 371 6.28 5.51 -21.58
CA ASP A 371 5.95 6.91 -21.24
C ASP A 371 4.50 7.28 -21.60
N LYS A 372 4.02 6.79 -22.74
CA LYS A 372 2.65 6.94 -23.23
C LYS A 372 1.59 6.49 -22.21
N ILE A 373 1.88 5.42 -21.44
CA ILE A 373 0.92 4.87 -20.47
C ILE A 373 0.69 5.85 -19.32
N LEU A 374 1.74 6.56 -18.91
CA LEU A 374 1.63 7.56 -17.87
C LEU A 374 0.97 8.84 -18.43
N ARG A 375 1.42 9.31 -19.59
CA ARG A 375 0.93 10.56 -20.21
C ARG A 375 -0.57 10.54 -20.47
N ARG A 376 -1.12 9.43 -20.96
CA ARG A 376 -2.57 9.32 -21.25
C ARG A 376 -3.47 9.43 -20.01
N GLU A 377 -2.92 9.16 -18.83
CA GLU A 377 -3.65 9.29 -17.57
C GLU A 377 -3.61 10.71 -16.99
N LEU A 378 -2.76 11.58 -17.53
CA LEU A 378 -2.61 12.93 -17.02
C LEU A 378 -3.78 13.81 -17.44
N PRO A 379 -4.44 14.52 -16.52
CA PRO A 379 -5.41 15.57 -16.84
C PRO A 379 -4.74 16.92 -17.12
N LEU A 380 -3.41 16.91 -17.33
CA LEU A 380 -2.53 18.05 -17.58
C LEU A 380 -1.88 17.87 -18.96
N HIS A 381 -1.88 18.93 -19.76
CA HIS A 381 -1.16 18.96 -21.03
C HIS A 381 -0.23 20.16 -21.11
N GLU A 382 0.82 20.04 -21.88
CA GLU A 382 1.75 21.12 -22.13
C GLU A 382 1.04 22.30 -22.83
N GLY A 383 1.30 23.51 -22.38
CA GLY A 383 0.59 24.72 -22.82
C GLY A 383 -0.72 25.04 -22.11
N GLU A 384 -1.25 24.13 -21.29
CA GLU A 384 -2.49 24.36 -20.53
C GLU A 384 -2.24 25.09 -19.22
N LEU A 385 -3.31 25.70 -18.72
CA LEU A 385 -3.35 26.32 -17.40
C LEU A 385 -3.16 25.25 -16.31
N TYR A 386 -2.14 25.48 -15.48
CA TYR A 386 -1.82 24.60 -14.37
C TYR A 386 -2.74 24.86 -13.18
N THR A 387 -3.25 23.79 -12.55
CA THR A 387 -4.00 23.85 -11.30
C THR A 387 -3.54 22.77 -10.34
N LEU A 388 -3.58 23.06 -9.02
CA LEU A 388 -3.26 22.07 -7.98
C LEU A 388 -4.20 20.87 -8.03
N GLN A 389 -5.46 21.08 -8.40
CA GLN A 389 -6.43 20.00 -8.57
C GLN A 389 -6.05 19.04 -9.70
N LYS A 390 -5.62 19.58 -10.86
CA LYS A 390 -5.15 18.75 -11.98
C LYS A 390 -3.90 17.97 -11.59
N ARG A 391 -2.96 18.57 -10.84
CA ARG A 391 -1.76 17.89 -10.31
C ARG A 391 -2.13 16.72 -9.40
N GLU A 392 -3.02 16.96 -8.42
CA GLU A 392 -3.42 15.90 -7.49
C GLU A 392 -4.21 14.79 -8.20
N ARG A 393 -5.07 15.14 -9.15
CA ARG A 393 -5.75 14.16 -10.01
C ARG A 393 -4.77 13.34 -10.85
N ALA A 394 -3.71 13.97 -11.38
CA ALA A 394 -2.66 13.27 -12.11
C ALA A 394 -1.97 12.25 -11.21
N ARG A 395 -1.56 12.68 -10.01
CA ARG A 395 -0.96 11.81 -9.01
C ARG A 395 -1.88 10.63 -8.66
N GLN A 396 -3.15 10.90 -8.35
CA GLN A 396 -4.11 9.88 -7.97
C GLN A 396 -4.40 8.88 -9.10
N ARG A 397 -4.52 9.35 -10.36
CA ARG A 397 -4.72 8.45 -11.51
C ARG A 397 -3.52 7.53 -11.72
N LEU A 398 -2.30 8.04 -11.60
CA LEU A 398 -1.09 7.22 -11.70
C LEU A 398 -0.99 6.19 -10.58
N ILE A 399 -1.33 6.56 -9.33
CA ILE A 399 -1.41 5.62 -8.21
C ILE A 399 -2.46 4.53 -8.48
N ASN A 400 -3.61 4.90 -9.00
CA ASN A 400 -4.73 3.98 -9.27
C ASN A 400 -4.41 2.95 -10.36
N LEU A 401 -3.44 3.20 -11.24
CA LEU A 401 -2.94 2.19 -12.17
C LEU A 401 -2.40 0.96 -11.43
N GLY A 402 -1.86 1.17 -10.22
CA GLY A 402 -1.28 0.09 -9.42
C GLY A 402 0.05 -0.44 -9.95
N TYR A 403 0.73 0.29 -10.83
CA TYR A 403 2.03 -0.08 -11.42
C TYR A 403 3.21 0.48 -10.63
N PHE A 404 2.96 1.45 -9.76
CA PHE A 404 3.96 2.21 -9.03
C PHE A 404 3.82 2.02 -7.52
N GLU A 405 4.95 1.94 -6.84
CA GLU A 405 5.03 1.95 -5.38
C GLU A 405 4.89 3.38 -4.87
N THR A 406 5.62 4.31 -5.51
CA THR A 406 5.53 5.74 -5.21
C THR A 406 5.31 6.54 -6.48
N VAL A 407 4.52 7.61 -6.37
CA VAL A 407 4.30 8.60 -7.40
C VAL A 407 4.48 9.97 -6.77
N ASN A 408 5.51 10.68 -7.19
CA ASN A 408 5.80 12.03 -6.75
C ASN A 408 5.58 13.01 -7.91
N VAL A 409 4.72 14.00 -7.70
CA VAL A 409 4.43 15.03 -8.71
C VAL A 409 4.84 16.39 -8.16
N THR A 410 5.96 16.88 -8.62
CA THR A 410 6.56 18.16 -8.22
C THR A 410 6.56 19.15 -9.36
N THR A 411 6.81 20.40 -9.04
CA THR A 411 6.95 21.47 -10.06
C THR A 411 8.23 22.22 -9.86
N THR A 412 8.88 22.57 -10.95
CA THR A 412 10.04 23.47 -10.98
C THR A 412 9.74 24.70 -11.85
N PRO A 413 10.35 25.86 -11.57
CA PRO A 413 10.20 27.04 -12.41
C PRO A 413 10.55 26.73 -13.86
N GLY A 414 9.78 27.26 -14.80
CA GLY A 414 10.06 27.20 -16.22
C GLY A 414 10.93 28.38 -16.71
N THR A 415 10.79 28.71 -17.99
CA THR A 415 11.57 29.79 -18.62
C THR A 415 11.24 31.18 -18.09
N ASP A 416 10.02 31.36 -17.55
CA ASP A 416 9.59 32.60 -16.93
C ASP A 416 8.65 32.31 -15.72
N LYS A 417 8.24 33.39 -15.01
CA LYS A 417 7.40 33.30 -13.81
C LYS A 417 5.97 32.78 -14.06
N THR A 418 5.54 32.75 -15.31
CA THR A 418 4.21 32.27 -15.73
C THR A 418 4.23 30.84 -16.22
N ARG A 419 5.40 30.21 -16.22
CA ARG A 419 5.60 28.84 -16.72
C ARG A 419 6.21 27.93 -15.66
N ILE A 420 5.77 26.70 -15.66
CA ILE A 420 6.33 25.66 -14.80
C ILE A 420 6.55 24.38 -15.56
N ILE A 421 7.55 23.64 -15.10
CA ILE A 421 7.82 22.28 -15.54
C ILE A 421 7.23 21.33 -14.48
N VAL A 422 6.38 20.42 -14.90
CA VAL A 422 5.82 19.38 -14.04
C VAL A 422 6.74 18.16 -14.11
N ASN A 423 7.32 17.78 -12.98
CA ASN A 423 8.17 16.62 -12.87
C ASN A 423 7.40 15.48 -12.18
N ILE A 424 7.25 14.37 -12.86
CA ILE A 424 6.59 13.15 -12.37
C ILE A 424 7.67 12.10 -12.19
N GLU A 425 7.97 11.78 -10.96
CA GLU A 425 8.92 10.75 -10.60
C GLU A 425 8.16 9.54 -10.05
N VAL A 426 8.39 8.37 -10.63
CA VAL A 426 7.73 7.14 -10.25
C VAL A 426 8.74 6.06 -9.86
N VAL A 427 8.37 5.23 -8.91
CA VAL A 427 9.09 3.99 -8.57
C VAL A 427 8.20 2.83 -8.94
N GLU A 428 8.63 2.02 -9.91
CA GLU A 428 7.84 0.88 -10.38
C GLU A 428 7.87 -0.27 -9.39
N ARG A 429 6.73 -0.94 -9.23
CA ARG A 429 6.62 -2.18 -8.47
C ARG A 429 6.38 -3.39 -9.37
N ALA A 430 6.55 -4.58 -8.82
CA ALA A 430 6.13 -5.80 -9.49
C ALA A 430 4.61 -5.79 -9.67
N THR A 431 4.14 -6.00 -10.92
CA THR A 431 2.72 -5.99 -11.29
C THR A 431 2.17 -7.40 -11.51
N GLY A 432 2.99 -8.43 -11.31
CA GLY A 432 2.57 -9.82 -11.29
C GLY A 432 1.84 -10.16 -9.99
N ILE A 433 0.71 -10.83 -10.11
CA ILE A 433 -0.08 -11.34 -9.00
C ILE A 433 -0.14 -12.86 -9.14
N PHE A 434 0.26 -13.55 -8.10
CA PHE A 434 0.06 -14.98 -7.95
C PHE A 434 -0.75 -15.21 -6.68
N SER A 435 -1.88 -15.88 -6.81
CA SER A 435 -2.76 -16.18 -5.69
C SER A 435 -3.21 -17.62 -5.74
N ILE A 436 -3.10 -18.32 -4.64
CA ILE A 436 -3.68 -19.64 -4.43
C ILE A 436 -4.71 -19.48 -3.32
N GLY A 437 -5.90 -19.95 -3.57
CA GLY A 437 -7.00 -19.91 -2.63
C GLY A 437 -7.74 -21.23 -2.58
N GLY A 438 -8.52 -21.40 -1.54
CA GLY A 438 -9.44 -22.52 -1.42
C GLY A 438 -10.66 -22.11 -0.60
N GLY A 439 -11.76 -22.80 -0.84
CA GLY A 439 -12.99 -22.52 -0.13
C GLY A 439 -13.94 -23.72 -0.15
N TYR A 440 -14.97 -23.59 0.62
CA TYR A 440 -16.07 -24.54 0.65
C TYR A 440 -17.40 -23.79 0.56
N SER A 441 -18.32 -24.30 -0.23
CA SER A 441 -19.69 -23.79 -0.23
C SER A 441 -20.70 -24.95 -0.26
N SER A 442 -21.91 -24.68 0.25
CA SER A 442 -23.02 -25.64 0.15
C SER A 442 -23.49 -25.91 -1.28
N VAL A 443 -23.02 -25.12 -2.25
CA VAL A 443 -23.37 -25.24 -3.68
C VAL A 443 -22.28 -25.94 -4.47
N ASP A 444 -21.02 -25.49 -4.32
CA ASP A 444 -19.91 -25.97 -5.13
C ASP A 444 -18.99 -26.97 -4.40
N SER A 445 -19.31 -27.32 -3.13
CA SER A 445 -18.47 -28.16 -2.27
C SER A 445 -17.07 -27.57 -2.07
N LEU A 446 -16.04 -28.39 -2.02
CA LEU A 446 -14.65 -27.95 -1.90
C LEU A 446 -14.16 -27.43 -3.25
N VAL A 447 -13.58 -26.23 -3.24
CA VAL A 447 -13.03 -25.58 -4.43
C VAL A 447 -11.62 -25.04 -4.16
N GLY A 448 -10.67 -25.34 -5.04
CA GLY A 448 -9.37 -24.70 -5.09
C GLY A 448 -9.34 -23.70 -6.24
N THR A 449 -8.63 -22.56 -6.04
CA THR A 449 -8.43 -21.55 -7.08
C THR A 449 -6.96 -21.19 -7.21
N ILE A 450 -6.53 -20.96 -8.44
CA ILE A 450 -5.22 -20.42 -8.78
C ILE A 450 -5.47 -19.23 -9.71
N ASP A 451 -5.00 -18.05 -9.29
CA ASP A 451 -5.08 -16.83 -10.09
C ASP A 451 -3.67 -16.33 -10.38
N LEU A 452 -3.33 -16.23 -11.65
CA LEU A 452 -2.12 -15.63 -12.19
C LEU A 452 -2.55 -14.40 -12.98
N ALA A 453 -2.05 -13.23 -12.63
CA ALA A 453 -2.32 -12.03 -13.41
C ALA A 453 -1.05 -11.20 -13.54
N GLN A 454 -0.82 -10.67 -14.72
CA GLN A 454 0.22 -9.70 -15.00
C GLN A 454 -0.44 -8.42 -15.51
N ARG A 455 -0.44 -7.40 -14.69
CA ARG A 455 -0.84 -6.05 -15.10
C ARG A 455 0.35 -5.34 -15.74
N ASN A 456 0.08 -4.41 -16.63
CA ASN A 456 1.11 -3.71 -17.39
C ASN A 456 2.05 -4.67 -18.16
N PHE A 457 1.46 -5.67 -18.82
CA PHE A 457 2.19 -6.67 -19.61
C PHE A 457 3.01 -5.98 -20.69
N LEU A 458 4.31 -6.29 -20.76
CA LEU A 458 5.30 -5.68 -21.65
C LEU A 458 5.41 -4.14 -21.51
N GLY A 459 5.00 -3.56 -20.39
CA GLY A 459 5.00 -2.11 -20.18
C GLY A 459 3.97 -1.34 -21.01
N ARG A 460 3.00 -2.03 -21.63
CA ARG A 460 1.98 -1.45 -22.51
C ARG A 460 0.65 -1.15 -21.82
N GLY A 461 0.56 -1.38 -20.51
CA GLY A 461 -0.68 -1.23 -19.76
C GLY A 461 -1.69 -2.34 -20.02
N TRP A 462 -1.29 -3.40 -20.72
CA TRP A 462 -2.13 -4.58 -20.96
C TRP A 462 -2.24 -5.45 -19.71
N GLU A 463 -3.36 -6.13 -19.57
CA GLU A 463 -3.55 -7.12 -18.51
C GLU A 463 -3.73 -8.51 -19.14
N VAL A 464 -2.95 -9.47 -18.67
CA VAL A 464 -3.07 -10.90 -18.99
C VAL A 464 -3.36 -11.64 -17.70
N ALA A 465 -4.39 -12.47 -17.69
CA ALA A 465 -4.74 -13.26 -16.52
C ALA A 465 -5.06 -14.70 -16.90
N ILE A 466 -4.66 -15.62 -16.03
CA ILE A 466 -5.04 -17.05 -16.09
C ILE A 466 -5.70 -17.35 -14.75
N ARG A 467 -6.92 -17.85 -14.82
CA ARG A 467 -7.68 -18.28 -13.65
C ARG A 467 -8.08 -19.73 -13.80
N ILE A 468 -7.78 -20.51 -12.78
CA ILE A 468 -8.14 -21.92 -12.70
C ILE A 468 -8.95 -22.12 -11.42
N ARG A 469 -10.13 -22.74 -11.56
CA ARG A 469 -10.95 -23.18 -10.45
C ARG A 469 -11.15 -24.68 -10.58
N ALA A 470 -10.84 -25.43 -9.55
CA ALA A 470 -10.99 -26.87 -9.51
C ALA A 470 -11.77 -27.28 -8.26
N GLY A 471 -12.91 -27.87 -8.44
CA GLY A 471 -13.80 -28.35 -7.39
C GLY A 471 -14.52 -29.64 -7.77
N ALA A 472 -15.24 -30.21 -6.82
CA ALA A 472 -16.00 -31.43 -7.05
C ALA A 472 -17.20 -31.23 -7.99
N VAL A 473 -17.80 -30.02 -7.97
CA VAL A 473 -18.98 -29.68 -8.76
C VAL A 473 -18.63 -28.80 -9.97
N THR A 474 -17.63 -27.93 -9.85
CA THR A 474 -17.26 -26.99 -10.89
C THR A 474 -15.77 -27.04 -11.16
N GLN A 475 -15.40 -27.17 -12.42
CA GLN A 475 -14.03 -27.03 -12.92
C GLN A 475 -14.03 -25.96 -14.00
N GLN A 476 -13.16 -24.97 -13.88
CA GLN A 476 -13.11 -23.85 -14.81
C GLN A 476 -11.68 -23.38 -15.05
N GLY A 477 -11.34 -23.19 -16.32
CA GLY A 477 -10.12 -22.51 -16.74
C GLY A 477 -10.45 -21.31 -17.62
N THR A 478 -9.81 -20.17 -17.37
CA THR A 478 -10.01 -18.96 -18.18
C THR A 478 -8.67 -18.28 -18.43
N ILE A 479 -8.42 -17.91 -19.68
CA ILE A 479 -7.31 -17.06 -20.10
C ILE A 479 -7.91 -15.75 -20.60
N SER A 480 -7.51 -14.65 -20.01
CA SER A 480 -8.03 -13.32 -20.31
C SER A 480 -6.92 -12.38 -20.79
N PHE A 481 -7.21 -11.61 -21.82
CA PHE A 481 -6.40 -10.48 -22.26
C PHE A 481 -7.27 -9.22 -22.25
N THR A 482 -6.71 -8.11 -21.75
CA THR A 482 -7.40 -6.80 -21.74
C THR A 482 -6.43 -5.69 -22.09
N ASP A 483 -6.80 -4.87 -23.07
CA ASP A 483 -6.21 -3.55 -23.30
C ASP A 483 -7.20 -2.48 -22.80
N PRO A 484 -6.86 -1.76 -21.70
CA PRO A 484 -7.75 -0.70 -21.15
C PRO A 484 -7.87 0.53 -22.08
N TRP A 485 -6.97 0.67 -23.06
CA TRP A 485 -6.91 1.80 -23.99
C TRP A 485 -6.80 1.34 -25.45
N LEU A 486 -7.77 0.57 -25.90
CA LEU A 486 -7.82 0.05 -27.25
C LEU A 486 -7.79 1.20 -28.26
N PHE A 487 -6.88 1.13 -29.24
CA PHE A 487 -6.63 2.21 -30.23
C PHE A 487 -6.31 3.57 -29.60
N ASP A 488 -5.65 3.59 -28.44
CA ASP A 488 -5.30 4.81 -27.70
C ASP A 488 -6.48 5.68 -27.27
N ARG A 489 -7.66 5.07 -27.16
CA ARG A 489 -8.86 5.71 -26.65
C ARG A 489 -9.22 5.11 -25.29
N PRO A 490 -9.94 5.81 -24.39
CA PRO A 490 -10.40 5.26 -23.13
C PRO A 490 -11.50 4.20 -23.33
N LEU A 491 -11.23 3.28 -24.23
CA LEU A 491 -12.07 2.14 -24.62
C LEU A 491 -11.33 0.87 -24.20
N SER A 492 -11.87 0.14 -23.23
CA SER A 492 -11.31 -1.14 -22.84
C SER A 492 -11.77 -2.20 -23.82
N GLY A 493 -10.84 -2.96 -24.37
CA GLY A 493 -11.10 -4.11 -25.24
C GLY A 493 -10.35 -5.33 -24.79
N GLY A 494 -10.89 -6.53 -25.06
CA GLY A 494 -10.22 -7.75 -24.66
C GLY A 494 -10.93 -9.00 -25.15
N PHE A 495 -10.34 -10.13 -24.82
CA PHE A 495 -10.94 -11.44 -25.08
C PHE A 495 -10.70 -12.38 -23.89
N ASP A 496 -11.61 -13.35 -23.75
CA ASP A 496 -11.48 -14.46 -22.82
C ASP A 496 -11.66 -15.77 -23.57
N ILE A 497 -10.72 -16.69 -23.36
CA ILE A 497 -10.85 -18.08 -23.77
C ILE A 497 -11.13 -18.87 -22.50
N TYR A 498 -12.20 -19.63 -22.48
CA TYR A 498 -12.60 -20.35 -21.29
C TYR A 498 -13.09 -21.75 -21.59
N LYS A 499 -12.89 -22.61 -20.58
CA LYS A 499 -13.55 -23.91 -20.49
C LYS A 499 -14.11 -24.05 -19.07
N SER A 500 -15.37 -24.51 -18.98
CA SER A 500 -16.05 -24.74 -17.70
C SER A 500 -16.86 -26.02 -17.77
N ILE A 501 -16.67 -26.89 -16.79
CA ILE A 501 -17.45 -28.11 -16.60
C ILE A 501 -18.18 -27.95 -15.26
N ARG A 502 -19.48 -28.19 -15.27
CA ARG A 502 -20.28 -28.14 -14.06
C ARG A 502 -21.22 -29.34 -13.98
N ASP A 503 -21.09 -30.08 -12.89
CA ASP A 503 -21.95 -31.21 -12.63
C ASP A 503 -23.20 -30.70 -11.87
N TYR A 504 -24.33 -30.74 -12.55
CA TYR A 504 -25.65 -30.59 -11.97
C TYR A 504 -26.18 -31.95 -11.50
N GLN A 505 -27.19 -31.95 -10.65
CA GLN A 505 -27.76 -33.21 -10.17
C GLN A 505 -28.31 -34.09 -11.29
N ASP A 506 -28.79 -33.46 -12.37
CA ASP A 506 -29.52 -34.13 -13.46
C ASP A 506 -28.70 -34.30 -14.74
N TYR A 507 -27.61 -33.57 -14.89
CA TYR A 507 -26.73 -33.57 -16.07
C TYR A 507 -25.39 -32.89 -15.82
N THR A 508 -24.41 -33.21 -16.64
CA THR A 508 -23.15 -32.48 -16.73
C THR A 508 -23.21 -31.45 -17.86
N TYR A 509 -22.84 -30.20 -17.57
CA TYR A 509 -22.73 -29.11 -18.53
C TYR A 509 -21.27 -28.74 -18.77
N ASP A 510 -20.77 -28.95 -19.98
CA ASP A 510 -19.41 -28.58 -20.43
C ASP A 510 -19.51 -27.46 -21.46
N THR A 511 -18.88 -26.35 -21.23
CA THR A 511 -18.83 -25.23 -22.17
C THR A 511 -17.39 -24.82 -22.44
N THR A 512 -17.05 -24.63 -23.70
CA THR A 512 -15.79 -24.09 -24.19
C THR A 512 -16.08 -22.92 -25.08
N GLY A 513 -15.47 -21.74 -24.83
CA GLY A 513 -15.84 -20.56 -25.59
C GLY A 513 -14.80 -19.48 -25.68
N LEU A 514 -15.10 -18.51 -26.53
CA LEU A 514 -14.41 -17.27 -26.74
C LEU A 514 -15.38 -16.11 -26.52
N ASN A 515 -14.99 -15.18 -25.63
CA ASN A 515 -15.69 -13.90 -25.48
C ASN A 515 -14.82 -12.78 -26.00
N LEU A 516 -15.30 -11.98 -26.93
CA LEU A 516 -14.76 -10.68 -27.27
C LEU A 516 -15.54 -9.63 -26.51
N ARG A 517 -14.87 -8.71 -25.85
CA ARG A 517 -15.53 -7.70 -24.99
C ARG A 517 -14.96 -6.31 -25.20
N MET A 518 -15.85 -5.34 -25.14
CA MET A 518 -15.52 -3.93 -25.17
C MET A 518 -16.32 -3.20 -24.09
N SER A 519 -15.72 -2.18 -23.48
CA SER A 519 -16.41 -1.33 -22.50
C SER A 519 -15.85 0.08 -22.47
N HIS A 520 -16.72 1.05 -22.21
CA HIS A 520 -16.32 2.46 -22.10
C HIS A 520 -17.10 3.17 -20.98
N PRO A 521 -16.41 3.88 -20.05
CA PRO A 521 -17.07 4.78 -19.12
C PRO A 521 -17.40 6.10 -19.84
N PHE A 522 -18.68 6.44 -19.98
CA PHE A 522 -19.09 7.66 -20.67
C PHE A 522 -19.60 8.76 -19.71
N ALA A 523 -19.80 8.43 -18.45
CA ALA A 523 -20.11 9.38 -17.38
C ALA A 523 -19.54 8.85 -16.05
N GLU A 524 -19.59 9.67 -15.00
CA GLU A 524 -18.91 9.41 -13.71
C GLU A 524 -19.23 8.03 -13.12
N TYR A 525 -20.49 7.58 -13.20
CA TYR A 525 -20.93 6.29 -12.67
C TYR A 525 -21.41 5.33 -13.75
N TRP A 526 -21.40 5.72 -15.03
CA TRP A 526 -21.99 4.97 -16.10
C TRP A 526 -20.95 4.31 -17.01
N ARG A 527 -21.18 3.06 -17.32
CA ARG A 527 -20.35 2.28 -18.25
C ARG A 527 -21.25 1.45 -19.17
N TRP A 528 -20.98 1.47 -20.45
CA TRP A 528 -21.55 0.49 -21.35
C TRP A 528 -20.56 -0.63 -21.62
N HIS A 529 -21.09 -1.81 -21.82
CA HIS A 529 -20.34 -2.99 -22.23
C HIS A 529 -21.01 -3.56 -23.46
N THR A 530 -20.23 -4.12 -24.38
CA THR A 530 -20.70 -4.95 -25.47
C THR A 530 -19.70 -6.08 -25.69
N GLY A 531 -20.19 -7.19 -26.23
CA GLY A 531 -19.35 -8.34 -26.47
C GLY A 531 -19.98 -9.29 -27.46
N TYR A 532 -19.14 -10.18 -27.97
CA TYR A 532 -19.51 -11.29 -28.79
C TYR A 532 -19.06 -12.58 -28.11
N ARG A 533 -19.99 -13.54 -27.98
CA ARG A 533 -19.75 -14.85 -27.39
C ARG A 533 -19.90 -15.91 -28.46
N LEU A 534 -18.89 -16.77 -28.61
CA LEU A 534 -18.95 -17.99 -29.36
C LEU A 534 -18.63 -19.15 -28.42
N SER A 535 -19.58 -20.04 -28.19
CA SER A 535 -19.37 -21.18 -27.30
C SER A 535 -19.87 -22.48 -27.93
N GLN A 536 -19.19 -23.54 -27.60
CA GLN A 536 -19.62 -24.91 -27.74
C GLN A 536 -20.11 -25.39 -26.39
N ASP A 537 -21.36 -25.74 -26.31
CA ASP A 537 -22.07 -26.10 -25.08
C ASP A 537 -22.51 -27.56 -25.20
N ILE A 538 -22.08 -28.40 -24.24
CA ILE A 538 -22.34 -29.86 -24.28
C ILE A 538 -23.12 -30.26 -23.03
N ILE A 539 -24.23 -30.91 -23.24
CA ILE A 539 -25.01 -31.56 -22.17
C ILE A 539 -24.76 -33.07 -22.27
N SER A 540 -24.23 -33.64 -21.18
CA SER A 540 -23.88 -35.07 -21.09
C SER A 540 -24.29 -35.65 -19.73
N ASP A 541 -24.01 -36.92 -19.52
CA ASP A 541 -24.17 -37.64 -18.25
C ASP A 541 -25.56 -37.41 -17.61
N LEU A 542 -26.58 -37.64 -18.42
CA LEU A 542 -27.97 -37.50 -17.99
C LEU A 542 -28.31 -38.49 -16.90
N SER A 543 -29.04 -38.05 -15.87
CA SER A 543 -29.69 -38.93 -14.89
C SER A 543 -30.62 -39.91 -15.57
N GLU A 544 -30.77 -41.12 -15.03
CA GLU A 544 -31.74 -42.13 -15.54
C GLU A 544 -33.17 -41.62 -15.54
N LEU A 545 -33.46 -40.61 -14.77
CA LEU A 545 -34.78 -39.98 -14.62
C LEU A 545 -34.90 -38.69 -15.44
N ALA A 546 -33.99 -38.44 -16.40
CA ALA A 546 -33.97 -37.22 -17.20
C ALA A 546 -35.28 -37.03 -17.97
N THR A 547 -35.74 -35.77 -18.06
CA THR A 547 -36.98 -35.41 -18.77
C THR A 547 -36.81 -35.55 -20.26
N PRO A 548 -37.90 -35.73 -21.05
CA PRO A 548 -37.85 -35.73 -22.49
C PRO A 548 -37.18 -34.49 -23.08
N ASP A 549 -37.43 -33.31 -22.51
CA ASP A 549 -36.79 -32.05 -22.91
C ASP A 549 -35.26 -32.08 -22.67
N LEU A 550 -34.80 -32.54 -21.50
CA LEU A 550 -33.39 -32.70 -21.23
C LEU A 550 -32.72 -33.74 -22.13
N VAL A 551 -33.42 -34.85 -22.44
CA VAL A 551 -32.94 -35.88 -23.39
C VAL A 551 -32.82 -35.31 -24.78
N ALA A 552 -33.79 -34.50 -25.22
CA ALA A 552 -33.79 -33.88 -26.54
C ALA A 552 -32.63 -32.86 -26.70
N GLN A 553 -32.22 -32.23 -25.62
CA GLN A 553 -31.10 -31.26 -25.59
C GLN A 553 -29.73 -31.90 -25.32
N LYS A 554 -29.67 -33.25 -25.17
CA LYS A 554 -28.40 -33.96 -25.03
C LYS A 554 -27.53 -33.79 -26.26
N GLY A 555 -26.26 -33.45 -26.05
CA GLY A 555 -25.27 -33.34 -27.11
C GLY A 555 -24.62 -31.97 -27.16
N THR A 556 -24.19 -31.58 -28.34
CA THR A 556 -23.42 -30.36 -28.56
C THR A 556 -24.30 -29.30 -29.20
N THR A 557 -24.29 -28.11 -28.64
CA THR A 557 -24.96 -26.91 -29.17
C THR A 557 -23.92 -25.80 -29.34
N ILE A 558 -23.92 -25.14 -30.48
CA ILE A 558 -23.07 -23.98 -30.75
C ILE A 558 -23.89 -22.70 -30.51
N THR A 559 -23.44 -21.88 -29.62
CA THR A 559 -24.06 -20.58 -29.33
C THR A 559 -23.20 -19.43 -29.86
N SER A 560 -23.78 -18.63 -30.77
CA SER A 560 -23.16 -17.42 -31.29
C SER A 560 -24.04 -16.22 -30.92
N ALA A 561 -23.60 -15.39 -29.99
CA ALA A 561 -24.42 -14.33 -29.42
C ALA A 561 -23.66 -12.99 -29.32
N ILE A 562 -24.41 -11.91 -29.54
CA ILE A 562 -23.93 -10.54 -29.21
C ILE A 562 -24.68 -10.04 -28.00
N GLY A 563 -23.93 -9.47 -27.04
CA GLY A 563 -24.46 -8.89 -25.84
C GLY A 563 -24.17 -7.41 -25.73
N ALA A 564 -25.06 -6.67 -25.09
CA ALA A 564 -24.84 -5.29 -24.69
C ALA A 564 -25.39 -5.06 -23.29
N SER A 565 -24.69 -4.28 -22.48
CA SER A 565 -25.20 -3.89 -21.16
C SER A 565 -24.83 -2.46 -20.80
N LEU A 566 -25.69 -1.86 -20.00
CA LEU A 566 -25.52 -0.54 -19.43
C LEU A 566 -25.51 -0.66 -17.91
N THR A 567 -24.39 -0.27 -17.30
CA THR A 567 -24.22 -0.34 -15.85
C THR A 567 -24.00 1.06 -15.28
N ARG A 568 -24.78 1.39 -14.25
CA ARG A 568 -24.53 2.52 -13.36
C ARG A 568 -24.12 1.99 -12.00
N ASP A 569 -22.96 2.39 -11.49
CA ASP A 569 -22.46 1.96 -10.17
C ASP A 569 -21.99 3.16 -9.36
N SER A 570 -22.72 3.48 -8.31
CA SER A 570 -22.44 4.57 -7.37
C SER A 570 -22.19 4.09 -5.94
N ARG A 571 -21.88 2.78 -5.77
CA ARG A 571 -21.59 2.20 -4.47
C ARG A 571 -20.26 2.74 -3.93
N ASP A 572 -20.19 2.93 -2.63
CA ASP A 572 -18.97 3.38 -1.93
C ASP A 572 -17.86 2.32 -1.95
N VAL A 573 -18.20 1.06 -1.69
CA VAL A 573 -17.28 -0.09 -1.71
C VAL A 573 -17.96 -1.25 -2.42
N VAL A 574 -17.32 -1.80 -3.44
CA VAL A 574 -17.91 -2.89 -4.27
C VAL A 574 -18.11 -4.17 -3.46
N ALA A 575 -17.10 -4.57 -2.65
CA ALA A 575 -17.12 -5.84 -1.91
C ALA A 575 -18.07 -5.85 -0.71
N ALA A 576 -18.30 -4.68 -0.08
CA ALA A 576 -19.10 -4.58 1.13
C ALA A 576 -19.79 -3.22 1.21
N PRO A 577 -20.76 -2.94 0.32
CA PRO A 577 -21.39 -1.64 0.20
C PRO A 577 -22.09 -1.20 1.49
N THR A 578 -22.01 0.11 1.78
CA THR A 578 -22.79 0.73 2.87
C THR A 578 -23.76 1.77 2.35
N LYS A 579 -23.46 2.37 1.20
CA LYS A 579 -24.30 3.38 0.53
C LYS A 579 -24.16 3.32 -0.98
N GLY A 580 -25.15 3.85 -1.70
CA GLY A 580 -25.15 3.94 -3.15
C GLY A 580 -26.01 2.89 -3.83
N ALA A 581 -25.93 2.81 -5.13
CA ALA A 581 -26.74 1.92 -5.94
C ALA A 581 -25.96 1.37 -7.14
N GLN A 582 -26.35 0.19 -7.57
CA GLN A 582 -25.94 -0.36 -8.86
C GLN A 582 -27.19 -0.70 -9.66
N THR A 583 -27.23 -0.25 -10.92
CA THR A 583 -28.24 -0.61 -11.90
C THR A 583 -27.54 -1.25 -13.10
N THR A 584 -28.01 -2.40 -13.54
CA THR A 584 -27.51 -3.06 -14.75
C THR A 584 -28.69 -3.48 -15.61
N MET A 585 -28.64 -3.10 -16.87
CA MET A 585 -29.57 -3.53 -17.92
C MET A 585 -28.76 -4.26 -18.97
N ALA A 586 -29.14 -5.46 -19.33
CA ALA A 586 -28.42 -6.22 -20.34
C ALA A 586 -29.40 -6.88 -21.35
N VAL A 587 -28.89 -7.03 -22.56
CA VAL A 587 -29.53 -7.74 -23.64
C VAL A 587 -28.51 -8.65 -24.30
N ASP A 588 -28.87 -9.91 -24.51
CA ASP A 588 -28.14 -10.88 -25.33
C ASP A 588 -29.02 -11.35 -26.47
N PHE A 589 -28.45 -11.39 -27.66
CA PHE A 589 -29.09 -11.87 -28.87
C PHE A 589 -28.24 -12.97 -29.48
N ALA A 590 -28.78 -14.19 -29.54
CA ALA A 590 -28.17 -15.36 -30.15
C ALA A 590 -28.85 -15.68 -31.47
N GLY A 591 -28.07 -16.15 -32.44
CA GLY A 591 -28.56 -16.51 -33.77
C GLY A 591 -27.73 -15.87 -34.90
N LEU A 592 -26.53 -15.43 -34.59
CA LEU A 592 -25.57 -14.93 -35.60
C LEU A 592 -24.73 -16.06 -36.22
N GLY A 593 -25.38 -17.21 -36.46
CA GLY A 593 -24.77 -18.50 -36.76
C GLY A 593 -24.76 -19.40 -35.50
N GLY A 594 -24.61 -20.72 -35.68
CA GLY A 594 -24.77 -21.71 -34.62
C GLY A 594 -26.20 -22.18 -34.44
N ASP A 595 -26.43 -22.97 -33.41
CA ASP A 595 -27.66 -23.72 -33.20
C ASP A 595 -28.68 -22.96 -32.33
N SER A 596 -28.16 -22.08 -31.42
CA SER A 596 -29.01 -21.34 -30.49
C SER A 596 -29.61 -20.08 -31.11
N GLN A 597 -30.93 -19.89 -30.95
CA GLN A 597 -31.66 -18.71 -31.44
C GLN A 597 -32.55 -18.16 -30.31
N PHE A 598 -32.10 -17.13 -29.62
CA PHE A 598 -32.86 -16.50 -28.51
C PHE A 598 -32.49 -15.04 -28.32
N TYR A 599 -33.33 -14.33 -27.61
CA TYR A 599 -32.99 -13.05 -26.99
C TYR A 599 -33.29 -13.11 -25.50
N LYS A 600 -32.38 -12.52 -24.70
CA LYS A 600 -32.43 -12.52 -23.25
C LYS A 600 -32.28 -11.10 -22.75
N LEU A 601 -33.22 -10.64 -21.96
CA LEU A 601 -33.22 -9.33 -21.33
C LEU A 601 -33.07 -9.53 -19.83
N THR A 602 -32.15 -8.80 -19.20
CA THR A 602 -31.99 -8.83 -17.74
C THR A 602 -31.90 -7.42 -17.16
N PHE A 603 -32.52 -7.24 -16.03
CA PHE A 603 -32.48 -6.01 -15.24
C PHE A 603 -32.12 -6.34 -13.81
N LEU A 604 -31.09 -5.67 -13.28
CA LEU A 604 -30.66 -5.78 -11.89
C LEU A 604 -30.58 -4.37 -11.28
N GLN A 605 -31.20 -4.21 -10.13
CA GLN A 605 -31.08 -3.01 -9.28
C GLN A 605 -30.68 -3.40 -7.87
N THR A 606 -29.60 -2.82 -7.37
CA THR A 606 -29.26 -2.88 -5.93
C THR A 606 -29.20 -1.49 -5.36
N TYR A 607 -29.60 -1.34 -4.11
CA TYR A 607 -29.60 -0.06 -3.40
C TYR A 607 -29.20 -0.25 -1.96
N PHE A 608 -28.26 0.55 -1.47
CA PHE A 608 -27.74 0.50 -0.10
C PHE A 608 -27.89 1.86 0.54
N ARG A 609 -28.45 1.90 1.72
CA ARG A 609 -28.65 3.12 2.49
C ARG A 609 -28.30 2.92 3.95
N PRO A 610 -27.38 3.71 4.51
CA PRO A 610 -27.19 3.74 5.95
C PRO A 610 -28.44 4.35 6.62
N ILE A 611 -28.85 3.73 7.70
CA ILE A 611 -29.98 4.14 8.55
C ILE A 611 -29.48 4.42 9.97
N TRP A 612 -30.36 4.48 10.96
CA TRP A 612 -29.99 4.76 12.35
C TRP A 612 -28.95 3.75 12.88
N PHE A 613 -28.14 4.21 13.82
CA PHE A 613 -27.05 3.46 14.49
C PHE A 613 -25.99 2.88 13.53
N GLY A 614 -25.87 3.38 12.30
CA GLY A 614 -24.93 2.87 11.30
C GLY A 614 -25.34 1.52 10.68
N HIS A 615 -26.58 1.07 10.92
CA HIS A 615 -27.13 -0.10 10.24
C HIS A 615 -27.41 0.21 8.77
N ILE A 616 -27.48 -0.82 7.94
CA ILE A 616 -27.61 -0.67 6.49
C ILE A 616 -28.90 -1.37 6.03
N LEU A 617 -29.71 -0.68 5.27
CA LEU A 617 -30.79 -1.27 4.49
C LEU A 617 -30.28 -1.54 3.09
N ALA A 618 -30.36 -2.81 2.66
CA ALA A 618 -30.01 -3.23 1.30
C ALA A 618 -31.26 -3.76 0.61
N LEU A 619 -31.49 -3.27 -0.62
CA LEU A 619 -32.58 -3.71 -1.48
C LEU A 619 -31.97 -4.25 -2.78
N ARG A 620 -32.52 -5.37 -3.28
CA ARG A 620 -32.20 -5.91 -4.60
C ARG A 620 -33.48 -6.24 -5.32
N GLY A 621 -33.57 -5.87 -6.58
CA GLY A 621 -34.59 -6.29 -7.52
C GLY A 621 -33.95 -6.83 -8.78
N GLU A 622 -34.48 -7.95 -9.30
CA GLU A 622 -34.01 -8.56 -10.53
C GLU A 622 -35.21 -9.01 -11.36
N ALA A 623 -35.14 -8.79 -12.67
CA ALA A 623 -36.12 -9.27 -13.60
C ALA A 623 -35.42 -9.76 -14.86
N GLY A 624 -35.87 -10.88 -15.37
CA GLY A 624 -35.33 -11.50 -16.59
C GLY A 624 -36.46 -11.94 -17.54
N TYR A 625 -36.21 -11.77 -18.81
CA TYR A 625 -37.09 -12.29 -19.88
C TYR A 625 -36.26 -12.93 -20.99
N LEU A 626 -36.63 -14.11 -21.40
CA LEU A 626 -35.93 -14.92 -22.35
C LEU A 626 -36.95 -15.51 -23.33
N SER A 627 -36.70 -15.44 -24.63
CA SER A 627 -37.54 -16.02 -25.64
C SER A 627 -36.73 -16.55 -26.81
N GLY A 628 -37.08 -17.73 -27.30
CA GLY A 628 -36.57 -18.26 -28.56
C GLY A 628 -37.19 -17.55 -29.76
N TRP A 629 -36.51 -17.62 -30.89
CA TRP A 629 -37.04 -17.16 -32.18
C TRP A 629 -36.66 -18.14 -33.27
N GLY A 630 -37.28 -18.03 -34.47
CA GLY A 630 -37.03 -18.94 -35.57
C GLY A 630 -37.56 -20.37 -35.39
N GLY A 631 -38.39 -20.62 -34.36
CA GLY A 631 -38.92 -21.96 -34.07
C GLY A 631 -37.93 -22.86 -33.30
N VAL A 632 -36.81 -22.31 -32.82
CA VAL A 632 -35.81 -23.02 -32.05
C VAL A 632 -36.11 -22.87 -30.56
N GLU A 633 -36.06 -23.96 -29.84
CA GLU A 633 -36.25 -23.97 -28.38
C GLU A 633 -35.05 -23.35 -27.66
N VAL A 634 -35.33 -22.62 -26.55
CA VAL A 634 -34.30 -22.01 -25.77
C VAL A 634 -33.49 -23.07 -25.03
N PRO A 635 -32.14 -23.07 -25.14
CA PRO A 635 -31.31 -24.03 -24.44
C PRO A 635 -31.49 -23.99 -22.93
N LEU A 636 -31.48 -25.17 -22.30
CA LEU A 636 -31.67 -25.34 -20.86
C LEU A 636 -30.68 -24.54 -20.02
N PHE A 637 -29.46 -24.44 -20.48
CA PHE A 637 -28.38 -23.72 -19.79
C PHE A 637 -28.53 -22.18 -19.81
N GLU A 638 -29.43 -21.65 -20.69
CA GLU A 638 -29.77 -20.22 -20.74
C GLU A 638 -31.00 -19.85 -19.92
N ARG A 639 -31.82 -20.83 -19.51
CA ARG A 639 -33.07 -20.62 -18.79
C ARG A 639 -32.81 -20.12 -17.38
N PHE A 640 -33.78 -19.42 -16.80
CA PHE A 640 -33.71 -18.89 -15.44
C PHE A 640 -34.04 -19.92 -14.37
N TYR A 641 -33.39 -19.82 -13.24
CA TYR A 641 -33.59 -20.65 -12.05
C TYR A 641 -33.35 -19.81 -10.81
N LEU A 642 -34.22 -19.87 -9.82
CA LEU A 642 -34.03 -19.24 -8.51
C LEU A 642 -33.86 -20.30 -7.41
N GLY A 643 -33.55 -19.86 -6.21
CA GLY A 643 -33.16 -20.67 -5.04
C GLY A 643 -31.65 -20.69 -4.86
N GLY A 644 -31.22 -20.70 -3.62
CA GLY A 644 -29.80 -20.70 -3.24
C GLY A 644 -29.35 -19.41 -2.57
N PRO A 645 -28.06 -19.33 -2.19
CA PRO A 645 -27.54 -18.28 -1.33
C PRO A 645 -27.62 -16.87 -1.93
N ASN A 646 -27.73 -16.76 -3.26
CA ASN A 646 -27.68 -15.47 -3.98
C ASN A 646 -29.03 -15.02 -4.53
N THR A 647 -30.09 -15.81 -4.36
CA THR A 647 -31.43 -15.48 -4.85
C THR A 647 -32.47 -15.59 -3.74
N ILE A 648 -33.23 -16.69 -3.65
CA ILE A 648 -34.22 -16.94 -2.58
C ILE A 648 -33.63 -17.96 -1.61
N ARG A 649 -33.09 -17.50 -0.49
CA ARG A 649 -32.32 -18.30 0.48
C ARG A 649 -33.13 -19.34 1.27
N ALA A 650 -34.45 -19.24 1.21
CA ALA A 650 -35.30 -20.27 1.77
C ALA A 650 -35.28 -21.60 1.00
N PHE A 651 -34.68 -21.63 -0.17
CA PHE A 651 -34.69 -22.76 -1.10
C PHE A 651 -33.28 -23.22 -1.45
N LYS A 652 -33.15 -24.51 -1.83
CA LYS A 652 -31.89 -25.07 -2.33
C LYS A 652 -31.51 -24.43 -3.68
N PHE A 653 -30.28 -24.53 -4.06
CA PHE A 653 -29.76 -24.01 -5.33
C PHE A 653 -30.56 -24.55 -6.52
N ARG A 654 -31.03 -23.64 -7.38
CA ARG A 654 -31.86 -23.92 -8.57
C ARG A 654 -33.16 -24.64 -8.29
N SER A 655 -33.69 -24.61 -7.08
CA SER A 655 -34.88 -25.37 -6.72
C SER A 655 -36.22 -24.67 -6.98
N VAL A 656 -36.18 -23.34 -7.22
CA VAL A 656 -37.35 -22.57 -7.63
C VAL A 656 -37.35 -22.45 -9.16
N SER A 657 -38.16 -23.22 -9.80
CA SER A 657 -38.26 -23.38 -11.26
C SER A 657 -39.58 -24.07 -11.60
N PRO A 658 -40.12 -23.86 -12.79
CA PRO A 658 -41.12 -24.77 -13.38
C PRO A 658 -40.63 -26.21 -13.33
N VAL A 659 -41.55 -27.10 -13.13
CA VAL A 659 -41.33 -28.56 -13.11
C VAL A 659 -42.20 -29.24 -14.13
N ASP A 660 -41.71 -30.30 -14.73
CA ASP A 660 -42.47 -31.16 -15.60
C ASP A 660 -43.42 -32.08 -14.80
N GLU A 661 -44.18 -32.95 -15.52
CA GLU A 661 -45.11 -33.92 -14.91
C GLU A 661 -44.39 -34.93 -13.98
N ALA A 662 -43.11 -35.18 -14.20
CA ALA A 662 -42.29 -36.06 -13.37
C ALA A 662 -41.63 -35.36 -12.17
N GLY A 663 -41.76 -34.02 -12.05
CA GLY A 663 -41.20 -33.20 -10.94
C GLY A 663 -39.77 -32.68 -11.20
N PHE A 664 -39.26 -32.81 -12.43
CA PHE A 664 -37.93 -32.27 -12.80
C PHE A 664 -37.97 -30.79 -13.12
N LYS A 665 -36.85 -30.11 -12.89
CA LYS A 665 -36.73 -28.67 -13.01
C LYS A 665 -36.29 -28.27 -14.40
N GLU A 666 -37.19 -27.66 -15.14
CA GLU A 666 -36.98 -27.29 -16.55
C GLU A 666 -36.36 -25.90 -16.75
N GLY A 667 -36.31 -25.08 -15.69
CA GLY A 667 -36.01 -23.66 -15.83
C GLY A 667 -37.13 -22.89 -16.51
N GLY A 668 -37.03 -21.57 -16.50
CA GLY A 668 -38.09 -20.75 -17.10
C GLY A 668 -37.55 -19.62 -17.94
N THR A 669 -38.51 -18.96 -18.60
CA THR A 669 -38.23 -17.84 -19.52
C THR A 669 -38.43 -16.48 -18.91
N THR A 670 -39.11 -16.42 -17.78
CA THR A 670 -39.33 -15.16 -17.06
C THR A 670 -38.96 -15.33 -15.58
N GLU A 671 -38.16 -14.44 -15.04
CA GLU A 671 -37.84 -14.40 -13.62
C GLU A 671 -38.16 -13.07 -13.01
N ILE A 672 -38.54 -13.08 -11.74
CA ILE A 672 -38.63 -11.91 -10.88
C ILE A 672 -38.05 -12.28 -9.53
N LEU A 673 -37.18 -11.40 -9.00
CA LEU A 673 -36.56 -11.54 -7.70
C LEU A 673 -36.56 -10.22 -6.95
N GLY A 674 -36.89 -10.24 -5.67
CA GLY A 674 -36.74 -9.15 -4.73
C GLY A 674 -36.07 -9.63 -3.45
N ASN A 675 -35.10 -8.89 -2.96
CA ASN A 675 -34.47 -9.15 -1.68
C ASN A 675 -34.46 -7.85 -0.86
N VAL A 676 -34.81 -7.94 0.39
CA VAL A 676 -34.70 -6.87 1.38
C VAL A 676 -33.80 -7.38 2.52
N GLU A 677 -32.73 -6.67 2.81
CA GLU A 677 -31.83 -7.03 3.91
C GLU A 677 -31.65 -5.87 4.88
N TYR A 678 -31.73 -6.18 6.17
CA TYR A 678 -31.36 -5.32 7.28
C TYR A 678 -30.04 -5.80 7.85
N ILE A 679 -28.96 -5.01 7.66
CA ILE A 679 -27.59 -5.42 8.01
C ILE A 679 -27.12 -4.60 9.21
N ILE A 680 -26.65 -5.29 10.24
CA ILE A 680 -26.04 -4.74 11.44
C ILE A 680 -24.54 -4.95 11.36
N PRO A 681 -23.74 -3.91 11.09
CA PRO A 681 -22.29 -3.99 11.16
C PRO A 681 -21.85 -4.14 12.62
N LEU A 682 -20.93 -5.05 12.87
CA LEU A 682 -20.31 -5.29 14.17
C LEU A 682 -18.79 -5.09 14.06
N PRO A 683 -18.08 -4.93 15.17
CA PRO A 683 -16.63 -4.86 15.17
C PRO A 683 -15.96 -6.05 14.46
N PHE A 684 -14.72 -5.87 14.02
CA PHE A 684 -13.87 -6.90 13.38
C PHE A 684 -14.41 -7.46 12.05
N GLY A 685 -15.18 -6.66 11.31
CA GLY A 685 -15.70 -7.07 10.00
C GLY A 685 -16.85 -8.07 10.05
N LEU A 686 -17.44 -8.28 11.22
CA LEU A 686 -18.61 -9.11 11.42
C LEU A 686 -19.88 -8.32 11.04
N ARG A 687 -20.85 -8.99 10.41
CA ARG A 687 -22.16 -8.43 10.06
C ARG A 687 -23.24 -9.46 10.35
N VAL A 688 -24.31 -9.03 10.98
CA VAL A 688 -25.54 -9.82 11.11
C VAL A 688 -26.55 -9.28 10.12
N ALA A 689 -27.20 -10.14 9.37
CA ALA A 689 -28.21 -9.78 8.39
C ALA A 689 -29.53 -10.48 8.67
N PHE A 690 -30.62 -9.74 8.65
CA PHE A 690 -31.97 -10.27 8.56
C PHE A 690 -32.48 -9.97 7.16
N PHE A 691 -33.13 -10.94 6.55
CA PHE A 691 -33.55 -10.78 5.18
C PHE A 691 -34.95 -11.31 4.91
N PHE A 692 -35.56 -10.81 3.85
CA PHE A 692 -36.76 -11.32 3.24
C PHE A 692 -36.56 -11.39 1.73
N ASP A 693 -36.66 -12.59 1.20
CA ASP A 693 -36.50 -12.89 -0.22
C ASP A 693 -37.85 -13.28 -0.83
N ILE A 694 -38.12 -12.78 -2.04
CA ILE A 694 -39.35 -13.04 -2.77
C ILE A 694 -39.05 -13.13 -4.26
N GLY A 695 -39.69 -14.05 -4.96
CA GLY A 695 -39.53 -14.17 -6.42
C GLY A 695 -40.13 -15.48 -6.96
N ASN A 696 -40.14 -15.60 -8.25
CA ASN A 696 -40.49 -16.84 -8.94
C ASN A 696 -39.92 -16.89 -10.38
N VAL A 697 -39.94 -18.07 -10.94
CA VAL A 697 -39.58 -18.33 -12.33
C VAL A 697 -40.79 -18.93 -13.04
N TYR A 698 -41.12 -18.39 -14.20
CA TYR A 698 -42.27 -18.81 -15.03
C TYR A 698 -41.77 -19.47 -16.32
N GLY A 699 -42.43 -20.56 -16.71
CA GLY A 699 -42.09 -21.34 -17.90
C GLY A 699 -42.64 -20.72 -19.19
N PHE A 700 -42.52 -21.45 -20.32
CA PHE A 700 -42.97 -21.02 -21.63
C PHE A 700 -44.48 -20.86 -21.71
N ASP A 701 -45.22 -21.78 -21.10
CA ASP A 701 -46.68 -21.83 -21.17
C ASP A 701 -47.37 -21.18 -19.96
N THR A 702 -46.60 -20.78 -18.96
CA THR A 702 -47.13 -20.16 -17.74
C THR A 702 -47.08 -18.63 -17.87
N LYS A 703 -48.27 -18.00 -17.85
CA LYS A 703 -48.35 -16.55 -17.78
C LYS A 703 -47.79 -16.06 -16.44
N PHE A 704 -47.17 -14.89 -16.49
CA PHE A 704 -46.76 -14.21 -15.28
C PHE A 704 -47.95 -14.06 -14.32
N ASP A 705 -47.84 -14.66 -13.13
CA ASP A 705 -48.80 -14.55 -12.05
C ASP A 705 -48.16 -13.92 -10.80
N PRO A 706 -48.49 -12.67 -10.49
CA PRO A 706 -47.93 -11.98 -9.31
C PRO A 706 -48.40 -12.58 -7.98
N THR A 707 -49.37 -13.50 -8.02
CA THR A 707 -49.85 -14.17 -6.80
C THR A 707 -49.10 -15.48 -6.51
N ASP A 708 -48.44 -16.05 -7.51
CA ASP A 708 -47.63 -17.27 -7.39
C ASP A 708 -46.15 -16.94 -7.12
N LEU A 709 -45.88 -16.24 -6.03
CA LEU A 709 -44.52 -15.88 -5.61
C LEU A 709 -44.05 -16.82 -4.50
N ARG A 710 -42.77 -17.17 -4.56
CA ARG A 710 -42.04 -17.89 -3.53
C ARG A 710 -41.35 -16.88 -2.64
N TYR A 711 -41.44 -17.05 -1.33
CA TYR A 711 -40.85 -16.11 -0.38
C TYR A 711 -40.33 -16.81 0.86
N GLY A 712 -39.36 -16.18 1.48
CA GLY A 712 -38.77 -16.69 2.71
C GLY A 712 -38.03 -15.62 3.49
N PRO A 713 -38.44 -15.42 4.76
CA PRO A 713 -37.65 -14.69 5.73
C PRO A 713 -36.44 -15.53 6.18
N GLY A 714 -35.41 -14.85 6.67
CA GLY A 714 -34.25 -15.53 7.21
C GLY A 714 -33.28 -14.62 7.92
N GLY A 715 -32.21 -15.21 8.37
CA GLY A 715 -31.10 -14.50 9.01
C GLY A 715 -29.76 -15.12 8.68
N GLY A 716 -28.71 -14.34 8.83
CA GLY A 716 -27.37 -14.80 8.53
C GLY A 716 -26.27 -13.99 9.18
N ILE A 717 -25.09 -14.57 9.15
CA ILE A 717 -23.86 -13.99 9.67
C ILE A 717 -22.85 -13.95 8.53
N ARG A 718 -22.20 -12.80 8.38
CA ARG A 718 -21.12 -12.59 7.40
C ARG A 718 -19.92 -12.03 8.10
N TRP A 719 -18.76 -12.62 7.88
CA TRP A 719 -17.54 -12.22 8.52
C TRP A 719 -16.39 -12.12 7.50
N GLN A 720 -15.77 -10.95 7.45
CA GLN A 720 -14.51 -10.78 6.73
C GLN A 720 -13.37 -11.24 7.64
N SER A 721 -13.10 -12.55 7.60
CA SER A 721 -12.05 -13.15 8.42
C SER A 721 -10.68 -12.94 7.78
N PRO A 722 -9.55 -13.05 8.55
CA PRO A 722 -8.20 -13.05 7.99
C PRO A 722 -7.96 -14.18 6.96
N PHE A 723 -8.75 -15.23 6.98
CA PHE A 723 -8.65 -16.38 6.06
C PHE A 723 -9.61 -16.29 4.87
N GLY A 724 -10.31 -15.17 4.72
CA GLY A 724 -11.31 -14.95 3.68
C GLY A 724 -12.73 -14.76 4.20
N PRO A 725 -13.69 -14.43 3.32
CA PRO A 725 -15.07 -14.22 3.71
C PRO A 725 -15.73 -15.51 4.17
N ILE A 726 -16.48 -15.41 5.27
CA ILE A 726 -17.32 -16.49 5.80
C ILE A 726 -18.76 -16.00 5.76
N ARG A 727 -19.65 -16.84 5.25
CA ARG A 727 -21.08 -16.57 5.18
C ARG A 727 -21.89 -17.77 5.65
N VAL A 728 -22.86 -17.50 6.50
CA VAL A 728 -23.83 -18.48 7.02
C VAL A 728 -25.20 -17.85 6.94
N ASP A 729 -26.10 -18.40 6.16
CA ASP A 729 -27.47 -17.93 6.05
C ASP A 729 -28.43 -19.11 6.27
N TYR A 730 -29.57 -18.86 6.91
CA TYR A 730 -30.69 -19.75 6.97
C TYR A 730 -31.98 -19.04 6.59
N GLY A 731 -32.65 -19.55 5.56
CA GLY A 731 -33.94 -19.06 5.10
C GLY A 731 -35.06 -20.05 5.42
N PHE A 732 -36.19 -19.54 5.91
CA PHE A 732 -37.36 -20.30 6.21
C PHE A 732 -38.34 -20.34 5.02
N ASN A 733 -38.73 -21.51 4.56
CA ASN A 733 -39.82 -21.66 3.58
C ASN A 733 -41.14 -21.61 4.32
N VAL A 734 -41.84 -20.49 4.25
CA VAL A 734 -43.12 -20.26 4.97
C VAL A 734 -44.34 -20.84 4.29
N ALA A 735 -44.19 -21.27 3.02
CA ALA A 735 -45.28 -21.90 2.26
C ALA A 735 -44.71 -23.08 1.43
N PRO A 736 -44.27 -24.18 2.10
CA PRO A 736 -43.69 -25.32 1.42
C PRO A 736 -44.68 -26.05 0.55
N ARG A 737 -44.28 -26.38 -0.66
CA ARG A 737 -45.04 -27.25 -1.61
C ARG A 737 -44.67 -28.72 -1.31
N PRO A 738 -45.49 -29.67 -1.79
CA PRO A 738 -45.15 -31.09 -1.67
C PRO A 738 -43.73 -31.38 -2.16
N GLY A 739 -42.94 -32.08 -1.33
CA GLY A 739 -41.53 -32.39 -1.60
C GLY A 739 -40.50 -31.31 -1.23
N GLU A 740 -40.94 -30.14 -0.78
CA GLU A 740 -40.03 -29.08 -0.29
C GLU A 740 -39.80 -29.15 1.22
N GLY A 741 -38.57 -28.80 1.63
CA GLY A 741 -38.22 -28.70 3.04
C GLY A 741 -38.72 -27.42 3.73
N PRO A 742 -38.63 -27.32 5.05
CA PRO A 742 -39.06 -26.13 5.82
C PRO A 742 -38.14 -24.94 5.66
N GLY A 743 -37.02 -25.07 4.94
CA GLY A 743 -36.04 -24.02 4.67
C GLY A 743 -34.74 -24.59 4.16
N ALA A 744 -33.77 -23.72 3.94
CA ALA A 744 -32.45 -24.09 3.47
C ALA A 744 -31.35 -23.39 4.25
N PHE A 745 -30.29 -24.12 4.50
CA PHE A 745 -29.06 -23.65 5.12
C PHE A 745 -28.00 -23.45 4.05
N HIS A 746 -27.37 -22.28 4.06
CA HIS A 746 -26.30 -21.93 3.14
C HIS A 746 -25.06 -21.55 3.93
N PHE A 747 -23.94 -22.14 3.56
CA PHE A 747 -22.65 -21.93 4.17
C PHE A 747 -21.58 -21.73 3.11
N SER A 748 -20.64 -20.81 3.35
CA SER A 748 -19.44 -20.66 2.54
C SER A 748 -18.27 -20.06 3.29
N VAL A 749 -17.07 -20.47 2.92
CA VAL A 749 -15.78 -20.00 3.45
C VAL A 749 -14.79 -19.82 2.30
N GLY A 750 -14.08 -18.71 2.29
CA GLY A 750 -12.90 -18.51 1.45
C GLY A 750 -13.14 -18.22 -0.02
N SER A 751 -14.33 -18.44 -0.55
CA SER A 751 -14.68 -18.08 -1.94
C SER A 751 -15.63 -16.88 -1.96
N PRO A 752 -15.30 -15.78 -2.63
CA PRO A 752 -16.31 -14.78 -2.94
C PRO A 752 -17.28 -15.38 -3.96
N PHE A 753 -18.57 -15.25 -3.71
CA PHE A 753 -19.66 -15.67 -4.60
C PHE A 753 -19.91 -14.67 -5.70
#